data_65f3a900f7d3dcb8b314bc3e19f0ff32
#
_entry.id   65f3a900f7d3dcb8b314bc3e19f0ff32
#
_cell.length_a   1.000
_cell.length_b   1.000
_cell.length_c   1.000
_cell.angle_alpha   90.00
_cell.angle_beta   90.00
_cell.angle_gamma   90.00
#
_symmetry.space_group_name_H-M   'P 1'
#
loop_
_entity.id
_entity.type
_entity.pdbx_description
1 polymer ?
#
loop_
_entity_poly.entity_id
_entity_poly.type
_entity_poly.pdbx_seq_one_letter_code
_entity_poly.pdbx_strand_id
1 'polypeptide(L)'
;MIPKPDSRPARLFFGIVVDHPKTMVVCLLVLIAVMGFFAKDFKIDASAETLIRESDEDLRYARKIYSRYGIQDFLVIAYTPRGDLLSDKVLADIARLRDELEALPRVDSVVTILDVPILESPPLSIQELAGEMRTLTSPDVDRSMVRVELADSPLYQELLVSPDLKTTGIQINFPPDDDFYAWVMRRDELDEKSAVNGLNPEESEEYRRIIDNIDGFREAFDKDRGEDIAAIRSIMDHYRSDADLFLGGVSMIADDLVRFVKNDLKIFGIGVFAFLIIVLGFIFREPRWVILPMLCCGFSALIMMGLLGLVGWKVTVISSNFISIQLVLTMSLTIHLIVRYRELLSKNPDIDQRTLVHDTVSTMVTPCFYNSLTTIAGFSSLVYADIVPVVSFGWMMSAGVAVSFIVTFIFFPASLMLITKPATAPKPVQFALPLFMGRFTETHPKTILALTTIALIVSAVGVTRLTVENSFINYFKETTEIYQGMTVIDRQLGGTTPLDVIVNLEAPVASRPAHAAASGASAASVAEPPVDNDDLGGVDDFDDFGDFNEFVEEIPSKYWFTPYKMQRVVEIHDYLDELPETGKVLSLGSMMKIAGRLTGGRELDSFDLSLIYNEIPDNYRNLLISPYVSVEHDQVRFSVRVRDSEESLRRNELIHRIGHDLIKKLGYPKENVHLTGMMILYNNMIQSLFDTQIQTLGVVLLVLMAMFYVLFRSLRIALIAIFPNLLSIAVVLSFMGWMRIPLDMMTITIASISVGIAVDDTIHFIYRFKSEITDGRNYIQAMHRSHGSIGFAMFYTSITIIIGFSILTLSNFIPTILFGLLIGLAMLIAIIAALTLLPALIVMIKPFGPEGKPPHEPY
;
A
#
# COMPACT_ATOMS: atom_id res chain seq x y z
N MET A 1 33.12 -18.60 3.20
CA MET A 1 33.87 -19.77 3.67
C MET A 1 33.07 -20.40 4.81
N ILE A 2 32.34 -21.47 4.52
CA ILE A 2 31.72 -22.26 5.57
C ILE A 2 32.78 -23.28 6.04
N PRO A 3 32.94 -23.43 7.35
CA PRO A 3 33.99 -24.25 7.90
C PRO A 3 33.83 -25.69 7.43
N LYS A 4 34.95 -26.32 6.99
CA LYS A 4 35.01 -27.79 6.88
C LYS A 4 34.47 -28.40 8.18
N PRO A 5 33.89 -29.61 8.18
CA PRO A 5 33.36 -30.26 9.38
C PRO A 5 34.33 -30.22 10.59
N ASP A 6 35.62 -30.15 10.33
CA ASP A 6 36.69 -30.02 11.32
C ASP A 6 37.15 -28.59 11.65
N SER A 7 36.49 -27.56 11.15
CA SER A 7 36.86 -26.17 11.45
C SER A 7 36.54 -25.80 12.90
N ARG A 8 37.33 -24.87 13.48
CA ARG A 8 37.09 -24.36 14.83
C ARG A 8 35.63 -23.89 15.09
N PRO A 9 34.97 -23.13 14.17
CA PRO A 9 33.58 -22.71 14.39
C PRO A 9 32.59 -23.89 14.39
N ALA A 10 32.79 -24.90 13.50
CA ALA A 10 31.91 -26.07 13.47
C ALA A 10 32.07 -26.89 14.76
N ARG A 11 33.29 -27.12 15.21
CA ARG A 11 33.55 -27.81 16.51
C ARG A 11 32.96 -27.06 17.69
N LEU A 12 33.03 -25.72 17.73
CA LEU A 12 32.40 -24.89 18.76
C LEU A 12 30.88 -25.05 18.75
N PHE A 13 30.24 -24.95 17.56
CA PHE A 13 28.81 -25.12 17.40
C PHE A 13 28.33 -26.50 17.88
N PHE A 14 29.01 -27.59 17.46
CA PHE A 14 28.65 -28.94 17.88
C PHE A 14 28.89 -29.15 19.39
N GLY A 15 30.02 -28.64 19.93
CA GLY A 15 30.32 -28.69 21.35
C GLY A 15 29.29 -27.97 22.22
N ILE A 16 28.65 -26.91 21.70
CA ILE A 16 27.63 -26.17 22.43
C ILE A 16 26.24 -26.83 22.24
N VAL A 17 25.82 -27.07 21.01
CA VAL A 17 24.43 -27.47 20.70
C VAL A 17 24.18 -28.96 20.91
N VAL A 18 25.12 -29.84 20.53
CA VAL A 18 24.97 -31.29 20.58
C VAL A 18 25.42 -31.85 21.90
N ASP A 19 26.49 -31.30 22.48
CA ASP A 19 27.04 -31.79 23.73
C ASP A 19 26.34 -31.25 24.97
N HIS A 20 25.69 -30.06 24.87
CA HIS A 20 24.92 -29.47 25.97
C HIS A 20 23.46 -29.21 25.61
N PRO A 21 22.70 -30.23 25.13
CA PRO A 21 21.35 -30.01 24.56
C PRO A 21 20.36 -29.44 25.57
N LYS A 22 20.42 -29.85 26.85
CA LYS A 22 19.55 -29.33 27.93
C LYS A 22 19.76 -27.83 28.14
N THR A 23 21.02 -27.39 28.21
CA THR A 23 21.37 -25.97 28.40
C THR A 23 20.86 -25.14 27.22
N MET A 24 21.05 -25.62 25.98
CA MET A 24 20.60 -24.92 24.80
C MET A 24 19.06 -24.77 24.71
N VAL A 25 18.33 -25.84 25.05
CA VAL A 25 16.86 -25.77 25.09
C VAL A 25 16.40 -24.79 26.19
N VAL A 26 17.02 -24.80 27.37
CA VAL A 26 16.69 -23.87 28.45
C VAL A 26 17.00 -22.42 28.06
N CYS A 27 18.19 -22.16 27.50
CA CYS A 27 18.53 -20.81 27.01
C CYS A 27 17.53 -20.30 25.94
N LEU A 28 17.12 -21.17 25.02
CA LEU A 28 16.13 -20.81 24.01
C LEU A 28 14.75 -20.55 24.63
N LEU A 29 14.32 -21.35 25.62
CA LEU A 29 13.05 -21.12 26.31
C LEU A 29 13.07 -19.81 27.11
N VAL A 30 14.20 -19.45 27.72
CA VAL A 30 14.36 -18.14 28.36
C VAL A 30 14.26 -17.02 27.34
N LEU A 31 14.93 -17.14 26.19
CA LEU A 31 14.84 -16.17 25.10
C LEU A 31 13.37 -16.02 24.63
N ILE A 32 12.67 -17.15 24.44
CA ILE A 32 11.24 -17.16 24.04
C ILE A 32 10.37 -16.48 25.10
N ALA A 33 10.61 -16.71 26.39
CA ALA A 33 9.87 -16.06 27.46
C ALA A 33 10.09 -14.54 27.47
N VAL A 34 11.34 -14.09 27.25
CA VAL A 34 11.68 -12.67 27.14
C VAL A 34 11.03 -12.04 25.90
N MET A 35 11.16 -12.67 24.72
CA MET A 35 10.55 -12.17 23.49
C MET A 35 9.02 -12.23 23.57
N GLY A 36 8.43 -13.25 24.22
CA GLY A 36 7.00 -13.35 24.48
C GLY A 36 6.47 -12.20 25.34
N PHE A 37 7.27 -11.68 26.27
CA PHE A 37 6.91 -10.48 27.04
C PHE A 37 6.81 -9.25 26.14
N PHE A 38 7.73 -9.03 25.20
CA PHE A 38 7.68 -7.92 24.26
C PHE A 38 6.65 -8.11 23.14
N ALA A 39 6.17 -9.33 22.89
CA ALA A 39 5.14 -9.59 21.88
C ALA A 39 3.79 -8.90 22.21
N LYS A 40 3.55 -8.49 23.47
CA LYS A 40 2.39 -7.68 23.84
C LYS A 40 2.39 -6.28 23.21
N ASP A 41 3.59 -5.75 22.92
CA ASP A 41 3.78 -4.41 22.36
C ASP A 41 3.75 -4.42 20.82
N PHE A 42 3.32 -5.55 20.23
CA PHE A 42 3.12 -5.71 18.79
C PHE A 42 1.99 -4.81 18.30
N LYS A 43 2.28 -3.94 17.31
CA LYS A 43 1.36 -2.94 16.76
C LYS A 43 1.10 -3.19 15.27
N ILE A 44 -0.13 -2.87 14.84
CA ILE A 44 -0.55 -2.90 13.44
C ILE A 44 -0.86 -1.47 13.03
N ASP A 45 -0.39 -1.06 11.86
CA ASP A 45 -0.63 0.24 11.26
C ASP A 45 -1.20 0.06 9.84
N ALA A 46 -2.41 0.56 9.62
CA ALA A 46 -3.07 0.52 8.31
C ALA A 46 -3.49 1.91 7.83
N SER A 47 -2.86 2.97 8.37
CA SER A 47 -3.13 4.34 7.94
C SER A 47 -2.72 4.54 6.47
N ALA A 48 -3.52 5.30 5.73
CA ALA A 48 -3.26 5.59 4.31
C ALA A 48 -1.96 6.38 4.12
N GLU A 49 -1.60 7.22 5.08
CA GLU A 49 -0.37 8.02 5.05
C GLU A 49 0.91 7.16 5.10
N THR A 50 0.86 5.98 5.73
CA THR A 50 2.02 5.08 5.79
C THR A 50 2.36 4.42 4.46
N LEU A 51 1.52 4.58 3.43
CA LEU A 51 1.77 4.06 2.09
C LEU A 51 2.82 4.88 1.32
N ILE A 52 3.02 6.15 1.68
CA ILE A 52 3.83 7.13 0.96
C ILE A 52 5.02 7.55 1.83
N ARG A 53 6.15 7.86 1.20
CA ARG A 53 7.31 8.38 1.93
C ARG A 53 7.02 9.78 2.46
N GLU A 54 7.39 10.03 3.72
CA GLU A 54 7.27 11.35 4.34
C GLU A 54 8.06 12.45 3.60
N SER A 55 9.08 12.08 2.85
CA SER A 55 9.88 13.00 2.02
C SER A 55 9.25 13.32 0.66
N ASP A 56 8.07 12.82 0.35
CA ASP A 56 7.37 13.09 -0.92
C ASP A 56 6.91 14.55 -0.97
N GLU A 57 7.29 15.27 -2.03
CA GLU A 57 6.95 16.69 -2.20
C GLU A 57 5.44 16.89 -2.39
N ASP A 58 4.77 15.99 -3.10
CA ASP A 58 3.34 16.07 -3.33
C ASP A 58 2.55 15.82 -2.04
N LEU A 59 3.05 14.93 -1.16
CA LEU A 59 2.46 14.72 0.17
C LEU A 59 2.56 15.96 1.05
N ARG A 60 3.73 16.61 1.08
CA ARG A 60 3.93 17.86 1.82
C ARG A 60 3.04 18.98 1.28
N TYR A 61 2.95 19.09 -0.05
CA TYR A 61 2.08 20.07 -0.68
C TYR A 61 0.59 19.78 -0.37
N ALA A 62 0.16 18.53 -0.43
CA ALA A 62 -1.20 18.15 -0.04
C ALA A 62 -1.54 18.55 1.41
N ARG A 63 -0.62 18.29 2.36
CA ARG A 63 -0.78 18.69 3.76
C ARG A 63 -0.89 20.20 3.93
N LYS A 64 -0.07 20.97 3.19
CA LYS A 64 -0.13 22.42 3.18
C LYS A 64 -1.50 22.93 2.68
N ILE A 65 -2.04 22.31 1.64
CA ILE A 65 -3.36 22.65 1.11
C ILE A 65 -4.46 22.26 2.11
N TYR A 66 -4.38 21.07 2.72
CA TYR A 66 -5.36 20.63 3.73
C TYR A 66 -5.40 21.56 4.94
N SER A 67 -4.25 21.97 5.46
CA SER A 67 -4.16 22.95 6.53
C SER A 67 -4.72 24.33 6.13
N ARG A 68 -4.43 24.78 4.89
CA ARG A 68 -4.88 26.08 4.37
C ARG A 68 -6.39 26.19 4.20
N TYR A 69 -7.01 25.12 3.72
CA TYR A 69 -8.46 25.11 3.42
C TYR A 69 -9.29 24.46 4.53
N GLY A 70 -8.69 24.10 5.67
CA GLY A 70 -9.40 23.57 6.83
C GLY A 70 -10.14 22.27 6.52
N ILE A 71 -9.51 21.36 5.79
CA ILE A 71 -10.18 20.10 5.42
C ILE A 71 -10.28 19.20 6.66
N GLN A 72 -11.52 18.93 7.07
CA GLN A 72 -11.85 18.10 8.22
C GLN A 72 -12.00 16.62 7.84
N ASP A 73 -11.79 15.73 8.81
CA ASP A 73 -12.15 14.32 8.65
C ASP A 73 -13.67 14.15 8.70
N PHE A 74 -14.20 13.34 7.80
CA PHE A 74 -15.63 13.06 7.74
C PHE A 74 -15.91 11.63 7.30
N LEU A 75 -17.07 11.12 7.69
CA LEU A 75 -17.66 9.89 7.18
C LEU A 75 -18.94 10.20 6.41
N VAL A 76 -19.29 9.35 5.46
CA VAL A 76 -20.51 9.48 4.66
C VAL A 76 -21.32 8.20 4.76
N ILE A 77 -22.61 8.32 5.10
CA ILE A 77 -23.56 7.22 4.98
C ILE A 77 -24.32 7.40 3.67
N ALA A 78 -24.23 6.44 2.76
CA ALA A 78 -25.13 6.32 1.63
C ALA A 78 -26.44 5.68 2.11
N TYR A 79 -27.52 6.44 2.11
CA TYR A 79 -28.84 6.03 2.57
C TYR A 79 -29.77 5.86 1.37
N THR A 80 -30.22 4.62 1.10
CA THR A 80 -31.15 4.29 0.02
C THR A 80 -32.43 3.74 0.62
N PRO A 81 -33.49 4.56 0.79
CA PRO A 81 -34.77 4.12 1.35
C PRO A 81 -35.50 3.16 0.41
N ARG A 82 -36.30 2.26 0.98
CA ARG A 82 -37.18 1.38 0.19
C ARG A 82 -38.41 2.08 -0.35
N GLY A 83 -38.60 3.37 -0.01
CA GLY A 83 -39.70 4.23 -0.46
C GLY A 83 -39.21 5.47 -1.18
N ASP A 84 -40.11 6.42 -1.43
CA ASP A 84 -39.73 7.73 -1.99
C ASP A 84 -38.91 8.54 -0.99
N LEU A 85 -37.74 9.05 -1.43
CA LEU A 85 -36.79 9.81 -0.60
C LEU A 85 -37.42 11.03 0.09
N LEU A 86 -38.32 11.73 -0.60
CA LEU A 86 -38.98 12.95 -0.09
C LEU A 86 -40.30 12.68 0.63
N SER A 87 -40.63 11.43 0.93
CA SER A 87 -41.81 11.08 1.72
C SER A 87 -41.62 11.47 3.19
N ASP A 88 -42.73 11.86 3.87
CA ASP A 88 -42.69 12.26 5.29
C ASP A 88 -42.08 11.19 6.19
N LYS A 89 -42.35 9.90 5.91
CA LYS A 89 -41.79 8.80 6.69
C LYS A 89 -40.28 8.78 6.57
N VAL A 90 -39.72 8.85 5.33
CA VAL A 90 -38.29 8.78 5.08
C VAL A 90 -37.58 10.00 5.63
N LEU A 91 -38.15 11.20 5.48
CA LEU A 91 -37.58 12.43 6.05
C LEU A 91 -37.53 12.37 7.58
N ALA A 92 -38.61 11.82 8.24
CA ALA A 92 -38.62 11.62 9.68
C ALA A 92 -37.60 10.55 10.13
N ASP A 93 -37.34 9.52 9.32
CA ASP A 93 -36.30 8.52 9.60
C ASP A 93 -34.92 9.14 9.49
N ILE A 94 -34.64 9.96 8.44
CA ILE A 94 -33.38 10.70 8.28
C ILE A 94 -33.18 11.68 9.45
N ALA A 95 -34.22 12.40 9.88
CA ALA A 95 -34.11 13.30 11.02
C ALA A 95 -33.73 12.57 12.31
N ARG A 96 -34.35 11.42 12.59
CA ARG A 96 -34.03 10.61 13.78
C ARG A 96 -32.62 10.05 13.70
N LEU A 97 -32.23 9.56 12.53
CA LEU A 97 -30.87 9.04 12.30
C LEU A 97 -29.83 10.14 12.49
N ARG A 98 -30.06 11.34 11.97
CA ARG A 98 -29.22 12.52 12.19
C ARG A 98 -29.07 12.83 13.69
N ASP A 99 -30.19 12.96 14.39
CA ASP A 99 -30.20 13.32 15.81
C ASP A 99 -29.48 12.27 16.68
N GLU A 100 -29.63 10.96 16.36
CA GLU A 100 -28.89 9.89 17.03
C GLU A 100 -27.37 9.95 16.74
N LEU A 101 -26.98 10.31 15.52
CA LEU A 101 -25.57 10.46 15.14
C LEU A 101 -24.94 11.71 15.77
N GLU A 102 -25.65 12.84 15.83
CA GLU A 102 -25.19 14.07 16.48
C GLU A 102 -25.03 13.91 18.00
N ALA A 103 -25.78 12.98 18.62
CA ALA A 103 -25.64 12.68 20.03
C ALA A 103 -24.34 11.96 20.40
N LEU A 104 -23.55 11.50 19.42
CA LEU A 104 -22.25 10.87 19.67
C LEU A 104 -21.22 11.90 20.15
N PRO A 105 -20.43 11.61 21.19
CA PRO A 105 -19.60 12.60 21.89
C PRO A 105 -18.51 13.28 21.04
N ARG A 106 -18.06 12.63 19.97
CA ARG A 106 -16.95 13.11 19.13
C ARG A 106 -17.41 13.56 17.74
N VAL A 107 -18.72 13.58 17.48
CA VAL A 107 -19.29 14.13 16.25
C VAL A 107 -19.46 15.62 16.43
N ASP A 108 -18.96 16.41 15.49
CA ASP A 108 -19.08 17.87 15.47
C ASP A 108 -20.43 18.30 14.87
N SER A 109 -20.78 17.74 13.72
CA SER A 109 -22.02 18.01 13.02
C SER A 109 -22.40 16.88 12.07
N VAL A 110 -23.69 16.78 11.77
CA VAL A 110 -24.21 15.85 10.75
C VAL A 110 -25.01 16.64 9.71
N VAL A 111 -24.60 16.53 8.45
CA VAL A 111 -25.23 17.23 7.33
C VAL A 111 -26.04 16.24 6.49
N THR A 112 -27.32 16.54 6.32
CA THR A 112 -28.29 15.75 5.54
C THR A 112 -29.03 16.62 4.53
N ILE A 113 -29.91 16.03 3.75
CA ILE A 113 -30.83 16.77 2.87
C ILE A 113 -31.77 17.71 3.63
N LEU A 114 -31.90 17.56 4.97
CA LEU A 114 -32.76 18.40 5.81
C LEU A 114 -32.06 19.70 6.21
N ASP A 115 -30.75 19.77 6.16
CA ASP A 115 -29.90 20.82 6.74
C ASP A 115 -29.34 21.78 5.67
N VAL A 116 -29.38 21.35 4.40
CA VAL A 116 -28.86 22.16 3.31
C VAL A 116 -29.84 23.24 2.86
N PRO A 117 -29.32 24.42 2.43
CA PRO A 117 -30.19 25.52 2.00
C PRO A 117 -30.92 25.20 0.69
N ILE A 118 -32.20 25.43 0.66
CA ILE A 118 -33.06 25.38 -0.54
C ILE A 118 -33.14 26.77 -1.13
N LEU A 119 -32.54 26.96 -2.30
CA LEU A 119 -32.31 28.28 -2.90
C LEU A 119 -33.27 28.61 -4.04
N GLU A 120 -33.71 27.57 -4.78
CA GLU A 120 -34.52 27.71 -6.01
C GLU A 120 -35.99 27.30 -5.84
N SER A 121 -36.44 26.92 -4.64
CA SER A 121 -37.76 26.30 -4.43
C SER A 121 -38.60 26.98 -3.35
N PRO A 122 -39.19 28.18 -3.57
CA PRO A 122 -39.08 29.07 -4.74
C PRO A 122 -37.75 29.84 -4.78
N PRO A 123 -37.33 30.40 -5.95
CA PRO A 123 -36.07 31.13 -6.05
C PRO A 123 -35.96 32.30 -5.07
N LEU A 124 -34.82 32.37 -4.37
CA LEU A 124 -34.47 33.46 -3.47
C LEU A 124 -33.87 34.64 -4.23
N SER A 125 -34.16 35.85 -3.82
CA SER A 125 -33.40 37.02 -4.27
C SER A 125 -32.02 37.09 -3.59
N ILE A 126 -31.07 37.81 -4.19
CA ILE A 126 -29.72 37.99 -3.61
C ILE A 126 -29.82 38.65 -2.20
N GLN A 127 -30.78 39.53 -2.00
CA GLN A 127 -31.00 40.17 -0.70
C GLN A 127 -31.54 39.24 0.38
N GLU A 128 -32.33 38.23 -0.01
CA GLU A 128 -32.83 37.19 0.89
C GLU A 128 -31.76 36.16 1.26
N LEU A 129 -30.69 36.02 0.48
CA LEU A 129 -29.53 35.17 0.82
C LEU A 129 -28.80 35.65 2.09
N ALA A 130 -28.94 36.95 2.43
CA ALA A 130 -28.40 37.55 3.64
C ALA A 130 -29.23 37.23 4.91
N GLY A 131 -30.40 36.63 4.74
CA GLY A 131 -31.32 36.28 5.83
C GLY A 131 -31.18 34.83 6.29
N GLU A 132 -32.21 34.38 7.04
CA GLU A 132 -32.30 32.98 7.44
C GLU A 132 -32.63 32.12 6.21
N MET A 133 -31.72 31.21 5.84
CA MET A 133 -31.88 30.36 4.67
C MET A 133 -32.92 29.27 4.92
N ARG A 134 -33.76 29.04 3.93
CA ARG A 134 -34.78 27.99 3.97
C ARG A 134 -34.14 26.62 3.82
N THR A 135 -34.66 25.65 4.54
CA THR A 135 -34.26 24.22 4.42
C THR A 135 -35.52 23.41 4.05
N LEU A 136 -35.32 22.12 3.75
CA LEU A 136 -36.44 21.22 3.40
C LEU A 136 -37.52 21.12 4.47
N THR A 137 -37.23 21.49 5.71
CA THR A 137 -38.16 21.50 6.86
C THR A 137 -38.90 22.82 7.01
N SER A 138 -38.52 23.85 6.26
CA SER A 138 -39.18 25.16 6.32
C SER A 138 -40.61 25.12 5.76
N PRO A 139 -41.58 25.83 6.37
CA PRO A 139 -43.02 25.74 6.00
C PRO A 139 -43.34 26.32 4.59
N ASP A 140 -42.46 27.20 4.08
CA ASP A 140 -42.70 27.92 2.82
C ASP A 140 -42.04 27.23 1.60
N VAL A 141 -41.55 26.01 1.77
CA VAL A 141 -40.85 25.27 0.73
C VAL A 141 -41.81 24.33 -0.02
N ASP A 142 -41.81 24.44 -1.35
CA ASP A 142 -42.58 23.56 -2.23
C ASP A 142 -41.77 22.30 -2.56
N ARG A 143 -42.16 21.17 -1.99
CA ARG A 143 -41.50 19.87 -2.20
C ARG A 143 -41.44 19.41 -3.66
N SER A 144 -42.40 19.84 -4.47
CA SER A 144 -42.37 19.51 -5.92
C SER A 144 -41.23 20.24 -6.64
N MET A 145 -40.98 21.49 -6.25
CA MET A 145 -39.87 22.29 -6.76
C MET A 145 -38.55 21.80 -6.18
N VAL A 146 -38.49 21.47 -4.87
CA VAL A 146 -37.30 20.90 -4.22
C VAL A 146 -36.81 19.64 -4.93
N ARG A 147 -37.72 18.77 -5.38
CA ARG A 147 -37.35 17.57 -6.14
C ARG A 147 -36.58 17.91 -7.39
N VAL A 148 -36.97 18.97 -8.08
CA VAL A 148 -36.29 19.45 -9.30
C VAL A 148 -34.95 20.09 -8.93
N GLU A 149 -34.95 20.94 -7.90
CA GLU A 149 -33.73 21.59 -7.40
C GLU A 149 -32.65 20.55 -6.99
N LEU A 150 -33.00 19.60 -6.14
CA LEU A 150 -32.04 18.56 -5.69
C LEU A 150 -31.50 17.70 -6.85
N ALA A 151 -32.34 17.41 -7.86
CA ALA A 151 -31.94 16.59 -9.00
C ALA A 151 -31.05 17.34 -10.00
N ASP A 152 -31.14 18.67 -10.11
CA ASP A 152 -30.47 19.50 -11.12
C ASP A 152 -29.49 20.53 -10.53
N SER A 153 -29.37 20.61 -9.20
CA SER A 153 -28.52 21.60 -8.55
C SER A 153 -27.03 21.32 -8.77
N PRO A 154 -26.25 22.32 -9.20
CA PRO A 154 -24.78 22.19 -9.27
C PRO A 154 -24.11 21.87 -7.92
N LEU A 155 -24.81 22.08 -6.78
CA LEU A 155 -24.31 21.73 -5.46
C LEU A 155 -24.69 20.33 -5.01
N TYR A 156 -25.95 19.93 -5.21
CA TYR A 156 -26.54 18.78 -4.51
C TYR A 156 -26.54 17.51 -5.32
N GLN A 157 -26.72 17.63 -6.65
CA GLN A 157 -26.69 16.49 -7.54
C GLN A 157 -25.31 15.79 -7.49
N GLU A 158 -25.31 14.48 -7.40
CA GLU A 158 -24.08 13.66 -7.31
C GLU A 158 -23.16 13.99 -6.11
N LEU A 159 -23.63 14.72 -5.12
CA LEU A 159 -22.94 14.94 -3.86
C LEU A 159 -23.80 14.53 -2.68
N LEU A 160 -24.97 15.13 -2.60
CA LEU A 160 -25.94 14.92 -1.52
C LEU A 160 -27.04 13.93 -1.93
N VAL A 161 -27.43 13.94 -3.20
CA VAL A 161 -28.45 13.06 -3.76
C VAL A 161 -27.99 12.44 -5.07
N SER A 162 -28.41 11.20 -5.32
CA SER A 162 -28.18 10.55 -6.61
C SER A 162 -29.04 11.21 -7.70
N PRO A 163 -28.63 11.15 -8.99
CA PRO A 163 -29.37 11.73 -10.11
C PRO A 163 -30.82 11.24 -10.22
N ASP A 164 -31.09 10.00 -9.77
CA ASP A 164 -32.41 9.40 -9.78
C ASP A 164 -33.19 9.63 -8.47
N LEU A 165 -32.66 10.42 -7.54
CA LEU A 165 -33.24 10.73 -6.23
C LEU A 165 -33.61 9.50 -5.38
N LYS A 166 -32.89 8.39 -5.55
CA LYS A 166 -33.11 7.19 -4.74
C LYS A 166 -32.17 7.08 -3.55
N THR A 167 -30.99 7.66 -3.66
CA THR A 167 -29.96 7.60 -2.61
C THR A 167 -29.60 9.01 -2.16
N THR A 168 -29.44 9.19 -0.85
CA THR A 168 -28.89 10.43 -0.28
C THR A 168 -27.65 10.14 0.54
N GLY A 169 -26.72 11.12 0.54
CA GLY A 169 -25.56 11.13 1.43
C GLY A 169 -25.90 11.79 2.76
N ILE A 170 -25.44 11.20 3.85
CA ILE A 170 -25.45 11.79 5.19
C ILE A 170 -23.98 11.96 5.58
N GLN A 171 -23.52 13.17 5.73
CA GLN A 171 -22.13 13.48 6.07
C GLN A 171 -22.00 13.71 7.57
N ILE A 172 -21.09 12.98 8.20
CA ILE A 172 -20.77 13.06 9.62
C ILE A 172 -19.41 13.72 9.74
N ASN A 173 -19.34 14.92 10.29
CA ASN A 173 -18.12 15.69 10.44
C ASN A 173 -17.54 15.51 11.84
N PHE A 174 -16.22 15.47 11.92
CA PHE A 174 -15.48 15.42 13.16
C PHE A 174 -14.72 16.72 13.40
N PRO A 175 -14.46 17.12 14.65
CA PRO A 175 -13.73 18.34 14.93
C PRO A 175 -12.31 18.27 14.34
N PRO A 176 -11.78 19.41 13.84
CA PRO A 176 -10.43 19.48 13.32
C PRO A 176 -9.41 19.31 14.44
N ASP A 177 -8.27 18.70 14.12
CA ASP A 177 -7.16 18.50 15.05
C ASP A 177 -6.01 19.48 14.73
N ASP A 178 -6.19 20.74 15.13
CA ASP A 178 -5.23 21.82 14.83
C ASP A 178 -3.84 21.54 15.40
N ASP A 179 -3.75 20.96 16.60
CA ASP A 179 -2.48 20.58 17.22
C ASP A 179 -1.73 19.52 16.42
N PHE A 180 -2.43 18.52 15.92
CA PHE A 180 -1.84 17.48 15.09
C PHE A 180 -1.26 18.06 13.79
N TYR A 181 -2.02 18.90 13.09
CA TYR A 181 -1.53 19.55 11.88
C TYR A 181 -0.36 20.49 12.16
N ALA A 182 -0.37 21.21 13.27
CA ALA A 182 0.75 22.05 13.67
C ALA A 182 2.03 21.21 13.90
N TRP A 183 1.94 20.08 14.58
CA TRP A 183 3.10 19.16 14.76
C TRP A 183 3.58 18.59 13.44
N VAL A 184 2.69 18.19 12.54
CA VAL A 184 3.04 17.63 11.23
C VAL A 184 3.76 18.69 10.38
N MET A 185 3.24 19.92 10.31
CA MET A 185 3.88 21.02 9.57
C MET A 185 5.26 21.35 10.15
N ARG A 186 5.37 21.41 11.48
CA ARG A 186 6.65 21.71 12.14
C ARG A 186 7.67 20.59 11.95
N ARG A 187 7.24 19.32 11.95
CA ARG A 187 8.10 18.19 11.59
C ARG A 187 8.62 18.31 10.16
N ASP A 188 7.73 18.61 9.20
CA ASP A 188 8.09 18.73 7.78
C ASP A 188 9.11 19.85 7.56
N GLU A 189 9.00 21.00 8.27
CA GLU A 189 10.01 22.07 8.27
C GLU A 189 11.37 21.61 8.82
N LEU A 190 11.36 20.87 9.93
CA LEU A 190 12.59 20.34 10.52
C LEU A 190 13.24 19.26 9.63
N ASP A 191 12.45 18.44 8.95
CA ASP A 191 12.93 17.47 7.97
C ASP A 191 13.63 18.15 6.79
N GLU A 192 13.02 19.20 6.24
CA GLU A 192 13.61 19.99 5.15
C GLU A 192 14.92 20.66 5.58
N LYS A 193 14.94 21.23 6.77
CA LYS A 193 16.15 21.81 7.34
C LYS A 193 17.23 20.77 7.58
N SER A 194 16.86 19.59 8.07
CA SER A 194 17.76 18.46 8.29
C SER A 194 18.46 18.00 7.02
N ALA A 195 17.72 17.97 5.91
CA ALA A 195 18.23 17.56 4.61
C ALA A 195 19.29 18.54 4.03
N VAL A 196 19.19 19.85 4.36
CA VAL A 196 20.06 20.88 3.81
C VAL A 196 21.25 21.20 4.74
N ASN A 197 20.98 21.44 6.04
CA ASN A 197 21.95 22.00 6.97
C ASN A 197 22.20 21.13 8.23
N GLY A 198 21.45 20.04 8.40
CA GLY A 198 21.40 19.30 9.65
C GLY A 198 20.62 20.03 10.76
N LEU A 199 20.24 19.30 11.81
CA LEU A 199 19.56 19.86 12.99
C LEU A 199 20.58 20.13 14.10
N ASN A 200 20.40 21.24 14.83
CA ASN A 200 21.12 21.48 16.05
C ASN A 200 20.59 20.56 17.19
N PRO A 201 21.26 20.47 18.36
CA PRO A 201 20.82 19.61 19.45
C PRO A 201 19.41 19.90 19.99
N GLU A 202 19.02 21.19 20.06
CA GLU A 202 17.69 21.62 20.52
C GLU A 202 16.62 21.22 19.49
N GLU A 203 16.85 21.45 18.22
CA GLU A 203 15.97 21.04 17.12
C GLU A 203 15.83 19.51 17.02
N SER A 204 16.93 18.78 17.28
CA SER A 204 16.89 17.31 17.31
C SER A 204 16.03 16.78 18.47
N GLU A 205 16.03 17.48 19.60
CA GLU A 205 15.17 17.13 20.73
C GLU A 205 13.72 17.57 20.49
N GLU A 206 13.49 18.72 19.88
CA GLU A 206 12.17 19.17 19.43
C GLU A 206 11.58 18.16 18.43
N TYR A 207 12.36 17.76 17.43
CA TYR A 207 11.95 16.77 16.43
C TYR A 207 11.50 15.45 17.06
N ARG A 208 12.27 14.93 18.03
CA ARG A 208 11.88 13.70 18.74
C ARG A 208 10.57 13.87 19.51
N ARG A 209 10.41 14.99 20.21
CA ARG A 209 9.15 15.27 20.94
C ARG A 209 7.95 15.35 20.00
N ILE A 210 8.14 15.99 18.84
CA ILE A 210 7.08 16.08 17.83
C ILE A 210 6.71 14.69 17.30
N ILE A 211 7.68 13.82 16.99
CA ILE A 211 7.43 12.45 16.56
C ILE A 211 6.67 11.66 17.64
N ASP A 212 7.10 11.76 18.91
CA ASP A 212 6.44 11.09 20.03
C ASP A 212 4.99 11.59 20.20
N ASN A 213 4.73 12.88 20.02
CA ASN A 213 3.40 13.46 20.09
C ASN A 213 2.51 12.96 18.94
N ILE A 214 3.03 12.97 17.69
CA ILE A 214 2.33 12.46 16.50
C ILE A 214 1.97 10.98 16.67
N ASP A 215 2.91 10.15 17.14
CA ASP A 215 2.67 8.72 17.34
C ASP A 215 1.65 8.48 18.46
N GLY A 216 1.73 9.22 19.56
CA GLY A 216 0.76 9.14 20.66
C GLY A 216 -0.65 9.57 20.23
N PHE A 217 -0.74 10.65 19.46
CA PHE A 217 -2.00 11.14 18.90
C PHE A 217 -2.62 10.10 17.95
N ARG A 218 -1.85 9.58 16.99
CA ARG A 218 -2.33 8.57 16.04
C ARG A 218 -2.88 7.33 16.74
N GLU A 219 -2.21 6.85 17.78
CA GLU A 219 -2.68 5.67 18.52
C GLU A 219 -4.01 5.93 19.25
N ALA A 220 -4.18 7.12 19.83
CA ALA A 220 -5.43 7.53 20.46
C ALA A 220 -6.54 7.72 19.40
N PHE A 221 -6.23 8.41 18.31
CA PHE A 221 -7.13 8.67 17.20
C PHE A 221 -7.67 7.38 16.58
N ASP A 222 -6.81 6.42 16.24
CA ASP A 222 -7.22 5.15 15.64
C ASP A 222 -8.18 4.36 16.56
N LYS A 223 -7.90 4.38 17.87
CA LYS A 223 -8.77 3.74 18.86
C LYS A 223 -10.13 4.42 18.95
N ASP A 224 -10.12 5.74 19.14
CA ASP A 224 -11.33 6.55 19.35
C ASP A 224 -12.20 6.53 18.09
N ARG A 225 -11.59 6.64 16.91
CA ARG A 225 -12.27 6.54 15.61
C ARG A 225 -12.87 5.16 15.39
N GLY A 226 -12.18 4.08 15.78
CA GLY A 226 -12.72 2.72 15.73
C GLY A 226 -13.96 2.54 16.62
N GLU A 227 -13.98 3.18 17.80
CA GLU A 227 -15.16 3.20 18.69
C GLU A 227 -16.32 3.99 18.05
N ASP A 228 -16.04 5.15 17.45
CA ASP A 228 -17.04 5.96 16.75
C ASP A 228 -17.66 5.20 15.56
N ILE A 229 -16.83 4.56 14.72
CA ILE A 229 -17.31 3.76 13.59
C ILE A 229 -18.21 2.60 14.08
N ALA A 230 -17.84 1.95 15.17
CA ALA A 230 -18.66 0.88 15.74
C ALA A 230 -20.01 1.40 16.28
N ALA A 231 -20.03 2.58 16.91
CA ALA A 231 -21.25 3.24 17.38
C ALA A 231 -22.16 3.66 16.21
N ILE A 232 -21.58 4.29 15.17
CA ILE A 232 -22.30 4.68 13.96
C ILE A 232 -22.93 3.45 13.29
N ARG A 233 -22.21 2.35 13.13
CA ARG A 233 -22.76 1.11 12.55
C ARG A 233 -23.89 0.54 13.40
N SER A 234 -23.77 0.60 14.74
CA SER A 234 -24.85 0.15 15.63
C SER A 234 -26.12 0.98 15.47
N ILE A 235 -25.98 2.29 15.28
CA ILE A 235 -27.12 3.18 14.97
C ILE A 235 -27.70 2.81 13.61
N MET A 236 -26.88 2.69 12.56
CA MET A 236 -27.31 2.31 11.21
C MET A 236 -28.10 1.00 11.20
N ASP A 237 -27.72 0.02 12.02
CA ASP A 237 -28.37 -1.30 12.06
C ASP A 237 -29.85 -1.22 12.46
N HIS A 238 -30.28 -0.19 13.22
CA HIS A 238 -31.69 0.04 13.57
C HIS A 238 -32.53 0.43 12.35
N TYR A 239 -31.92 1.03 11.32
CA TYR A 239 -32.58 1.54 10.13
C TYR A 239 -32.50 0.61 8.92
N ARG A 240 -31.73 -0.49 8.98
CA ARG A 240 -31.54 -1.43 7.84
C ARG A 240 -32.83 -2.15 7.42
N SER A 241 -33.88 -2.17 8.24
CA SER A 241 -35.19 -2.70 7.85
C SER A 241 -35.93 -1.84 6.83
N ASP A 242 -35.70 -0.52 6.87
CA ASP A 242 -36.41 0.48 6.07
C ASP A 242 -35.56 1.05 4.93
N ALA A 243 -34.23 0.93 5.00
CA ALA A 243 -33.29 1.43 4.01
C ALA A 243 -32.06 0.53 3.89
N ASP A 244 -31.41 0.59 2.74
CA ASP A 244 -30.06 0.06 2.56
C ASP A 244 -29.05 1.16 2.90
N LEU A 245 -28.20 0.91 3.91
CA LEU A 245 -27.23 1.87 4.42
C LEU A 245 -25.83 1.32 4.29
N PHE A 246 -24.92 2.15 3.78
CA PHE A 246 -23.50 1.86 3.65
C PHE A 246 -22.68 3.02 4.21
N LEU A 247 -21.71 2.69 5.05
CA LEU A 247 -20.75 3.66 5.57
C LEU A 247 -19.54 3.76 4.62
N GLY A 248 -19.07 4.98 4.39
CA GLY A 248 -17.87 5.29 3.60
C GLY A 248 -17.03 6.39 4.27
N GLY A 249 -15.79 6.54 3.83
CA GLY A 249 -14.84 7.52 4.32
C GLY A 249 -13.47 6.91 4.59
N VAL A 250 -12.42 7.74 4.57
CA VAL A 250 -11.02 7.28 4.66
C VAL A 250 -10.77 6.58 6.00
N SER A 251 -11.23 7.16 7.10
CA SER A 251 -11.06 6.60 8.44
C SER A 251 -11.77 5.27 8.62
N MET A 252 -12.96 5.08 7.99
CA MET A 252 -13.68 3.80 8.00
C MET A 252 -12.90 2.72 7.22
N ILE A 253 -12.33 3.09 6.07
CA ILE A 253 -11.52 2.18 5.26
C ILE A 253 -10.30 1.70 6.08
N ALA A 254 -9.63 2.61 6.78
CA ALA A 254 -8.49 2.29 7.63
C ALA A 254 -8.88 1.33 8.78
N ASP A 255 -10.01 1.58 9.48
CA ASP A 255 -10.51 0.69 10.55
C ASP A 255 -10.85 -0.71 10.00
N ASP A 256 -11.55 -0.80 8.88
CA ASP A 256 -11.88 -2.08 8.26
C ASP A 256 -10.62 -2.84 7.80
N LEU A 257 -9.61 -2.16 7.26
CA LEU A 257 -8.33 -2.77 6.92
C LEU A 257 -7.62 -3.32 8.16
N VAL A 258 -7.57 -2.57 9.26
CA VAL A 258 -7.02 -3.07 10.55
C VAL A 258 -7.79 -4.29 11.02
N ARG A 259 -9.12 -4.28 10.91
CA ARG A 259 -9.97 -5.41 11.27
C ARG A 259 -9.73 -6.64 10.39
N PHE A 260 -9.59 -6.46 9.08
CA PHE A 260 -9.24 -7.55 8.16
C PHE A 260 -7.86 -8.12 8.49
N VAL A 261 -6.86 -7.28 8.71
CA VAL A 261 -5.50 -7.70 9.09
C VAL A 261 -5.51 -8.51 10.39
N LYS A 262 -6.21 -8.04 11.42
CA LYS A 262 -6.36 -8.77 12.70
C LYS A 262 -7.04 -10.13 12.52
N ASN A 263 -8.06 -10.19 11.68
CA ASN A 263 -8.77 -11.43 11.37
C ASN A 263 -7.88 -12.38 10.55
N ASP A 264 -7.19 -11.87 9.56
CA ASP A 264 -6.27 -12.62 8.69
C ASP A 264 -5.11 -13.20 9.51
N LEU A 265 -4.50 -12.44 10.42
CA LEU A 265 -3.47 -12.93 11.33
C LEU A 265 -3.96 -14.12 12.16
N LYS A 266 -5.20 -14.10 12.64
CA LYS A 266 -5.80 -15.21 13.39
C LYS A 266 -6.08 -16.42 12.48
N ILE A 267 -6.77 -16.20 11.36
CA ILE A 267 -7.17 -17.27 10.43
C ILE A 267 -5.91 -17.92 9.84
N PHE A 268 -4.97 -17.13 9.37
CA PHE A 268 -3.77 -17.66 8.75
C PHE A 268 -2.83 -18.30 9.78
N GLY A 269 -2.62 -17.65 10.94
CA GLY A 269 -1.80 -18.22 12.00
C GLY A 269 -2.31 -19.60 12.45
N ILE A 270 -3.57 -19.69 12.79
CA ILE A 270 -4.19 -20.96 13.23
C ILE A 270 -4.34 -21.92 12.05
N GLY A 271 -4.81 -21.45 10.90
CA GLY A 271 -5.08 -22.27 9.72
C GLY A 271 -3.82 -22.92 9.15
N VAL A 272 -2.75 -22.11 8.94
CA VAL A 272 -1.46 -22.64 8.47
C VAL A 272 -0.90 -23.62 9.49
N PHE A 273 -0.93 -23.27 10.78
CA PHE A 273 -0.42 -24.12 11.84
C PHE A 273 -1.15 -25.47 11.91
N ALA A 274 -2.48 -25.50 11.90
CA ALA A 274 -3.30 -26.70 11.88
C ALA A 274 -3.07 -27.54 10.63
N PHE A 275 -3.00 -26.86 9.48
CA PHE A 275 -2.76 -27.50 8.22
C PHE A 275 -1.37 -28.16 8.16
N LEU A 276 -0.31 -27.49 8.63
CA LEU A 276 1.03 -28.05 8.71
C LEU A 276 1.07 -29.31 9.57
N ILE A 277 0.32 -29.35 10.66
CA ILE A 277 0.16 -30.58 11.48
C ILE A 277 -0.40 -31.72 10.65
N ILE A 278 -1.46 -31.47 9.89
CA ILE A 278 -2.11 -32.48 9.03
C ILE A 278 -1.14 -33.01 7.98
N VAL A 279 -0.46 -32.11 7.26
CA VAL A 279 0.47 -32.46 6.18
C VAL A 279 1.65 -33.26 6.73
N LEU A 280 2.28 -32.82 7.81
CA LEU A 280 3.39 -33.58 8.42
C LEU A 280 2.91 -34.92 8.96
N GLY A 281 1.72 -34.98 9.58
CA GLY A 281 1.13 -36.23 10.06
C GLY A 281 0.94 -37.22 8.92
N PHE A 282 0.47 -36.74 7.75
CA PHE A 282 0.28 -37.55 6.56
C PHE A 282 1.62 -38.04 5.96
N ILE A 283 2.63 -37.12 5.85
CA ILE A 283 3.92 -37.42 5.23
C ILE A 283 4.76 -38.35 6.13
N PHE A 284 4.89 -38.03 7.40
CA PHE A 284 5.86 -38.72 8.29
C PHE A 284 5.25 -39.81 9.15
N ARG A 285 3.94 -39.74 9.45
CA ARG A 285 3.17 -40.72 10.24
C ARG A 285 3.72 -41.03 11.64
N GLU A 286 4.57 -40.17 12.16
CA GLU A 286 5.14 -40.28 13.51
C GLU A 286 5.02 -38.96 14.26
N PRO A 287 4.51 -38.92 15.51
CA PRO A 287 4.27 -37.68 16.27
C PRO A 287 5.52 -36.82 16.45
N ARG A 288 6.70 -37.41 16.61
CA ARG A 288 7.95 -36.67 16.80
C ARG A 288 8.28 -35.77 15.60
N TRP A 289 7.99 -36.25 14.38
CA TRP A 289 8.22 -35.50 13.14
C TRP A 289 7.13 -34.49 12.81
N VAL A 290 6.09 -34.41 13.65
CA VAL A 290 5.08 -33.35 13.65
C VAL A 290 5.39 -32.33 14.74
N ILE A 291 5.61 -32.80 15.96
CA ILE A 291 5.77 -31.91 17.14
C ILE A 291 7.06 -31.06 17.03
N LEU A 292 8.20 -31.66 16.70
CA LEU A 292 9.48 -30.94 16.62
C LEU A 292 9.46 -29.78 15.61
N PRO A 293 9.08 -29.97 14.34
CA PRO A 293 8.92 -28.87 13.38
C PRO A 293 7.94 -27.80 13.83
N MET A 294 6.80 -28.23 14.39
CA MET A 294 5.77 -27.29 14.86
C MET A 294 6.25 -26.42 16.03
N LEU A 295 7.07 -26.98 16.91
CA LEU A 295 7.74 -26.19 17.97
C LEU A 295 8.76 -25.21 17.37
N CYS A 296 9.58 -25.62 16.38
CA CYS A 296 10.47 -24.70 15.68
C CYS A 296 9.70 -23.54 15.05
N CYS A 297 8.58 -23.82 14.37
CA CYS A 297 7.70 -22.83 13.75
C CYS A 297 7.11 -21.87 14.80
N GLY A 298 6.54 -22.40 15.89
CA GLY A 298 5.93 -21.60 16.95
C GLY A 298 6.97 -20.71 17.66
N PHE A 299 8.15 -21.26 17.96
CA PHE A 299 9.23 -20.50 18.62
C PHE A 299 9.79 -19.41 17.72
N SER A 300 9.99 -19.71 16.44
CA SER A 300 10.43 -18.72 15.44
C SER A 300 9.43 -17.57 15.30
N ALA A 301 8.15 -17.87 15.18
CA ALA A 301 7.09 -16.86 15.08
C ALA A 301 7.01 -16.00 16.36
N LEU A 302 7.06 -16.61 17.53
CA LEU A 302 6.98 -15.89 18.81
C LEU A 302 8.20 -14.98 19.05
N ILE A 303 9.40 -15.47 18.72
CA ILE A 303 10.62 -14.64 18.79
C ILE A 303 10.52 -13.45 17.84
N MET A 304 10.00 -13.67 16.61
CA MET A 304 9.84 -12.57 15.66
C MET A 304 8.79 -11.55 16.12
N MET A 305 7.64 -11.99 16.62
CA MET A 305 6.64 -11.08 17.20
C MET A 305 7.22 -10.25 18.36
N GLY A 306 8.00 -10.91 19.24
CA GLY A 306 8.68 -10.22 20.33
C GLY A 306 9.75 -9.23 19.84
N LEU A 307 10.47 -9.56 18.79
CA LEU A 307 11.45 -8.66 18.18
C LEU A 307 10.78 -7.41 17.58
N LEU A 308 9.64 -7.58 16.89
CA LEU A 308 8.86 -6.47 16.36
C LEU A 308 8.34 -5.56 17.47
N GLY A 309 7.82 -6.14 18.57
CA GLY A 309 7.39 -5.37 19.73
C GLY A 309 8.55 -4.64 20.43
N LEU A 310 9.71 -5.31 20.60
CA LEU A 310 10.90 -4.72 21.22
C LEU A 310 11.44 -3.52 20.45
N VAL A 311 11.45 -3.60 19.11
CA VAL A 311 11.96 -2.54 18.23
C VAL A 311 10.88 -1.47 17.95
N GLY A 312 9.63 -1.71 18.36
CA GLY A 312 8.50 -0.84 18.04
C GLY A 312 8.12 -0.83 16.54
N TRP A 313 8.42 -1.90 15.83
CA TRP A 313 8.21 -1.99 14.39
C TRP A 313 6.75 -2.34 14.09
N LYS A 314 6.04 -1.41 13.46
CA LYS A 314 4.61 -1.55 13.14
C LYS A 314 4.41 -2.49 11.94
N VAL A 315 3.40 -3.36 12.02
CA VAL A 315 3.02 -4.27 10.93
C VAL A 315 1.98 -3.61 10.07
N THR A 316 2.28 -3.48 8.78
CA THR A 316 1.37 -2.90 7.78
C THR A 316 0.45 -3.97 7.19
N VAL A 317 -0.54 -3.55 6.38
CA VAL A 317 -1.43 -4.47 5.65
C VAL A 317 -0.65 -5.48 4.81
N ILE A 318 0.42 -5.04 4.12
CA ILE A 318 1.28 -5.91 3.31
C ILE A 318 2.05 -6.90 4.17
N SER A 319 2.62 -6.43 5.27
CA SER A 319 3.44 -7.27 6.15
C SER A 319 2.63 -8.19 7.07
N SER A 320 1.29 -8.07 7.10
CA SER A 320 0.41 -8.92 7.92
C SER A 320 0.56 -10.42 7.67
N ASN A 321 0.99 -10.80 6.47
CA ASN A 321 1.18 -12.20 6.07
C ASN A 321 2.48 -12.82 6.63
N PHE A 322 3.32 -12.05 7.36
CA PHE A 322 4.65 -12.49 7.79
C PHE A 322 4.63 -13.76 8.62
N ILE A 323 3.64 -13.93 9.51
CA ILE A 323 3.52 -15.14 10.35
C ILE A 323 3.37 -16.38 9.47
N SER A 324 2.45 -16.35 8.51
CA SER A 324 2.20 -17.48 7.62
C SER A 324 3.43 -17.85 6.80
N ILE A 325 4.09 -16.86 6.24
CA ILE A 325 5.31 -17.04 5.45
C ILE A 325 6.42 -17.60 6.31
N GLN A 326 6.62 -17.07 7.52
CA GLN A 326 7.65 -17.53 8.44
C GLN A 326 7.42 -18.97 8.90
N LEU A 327 6.17 -19.37 9.21
CA LEU A 327 5.82 -20.74 9.55
C LEU A 327 6.18 -21.69 8.41
N VAL A 328 5.84 -21.35 7.18
CA VAL A 328 6.11 -22.15 5.98
C VAL A 328 7.60 -22.27 5.70
N LEU A 329 8.37 -21.17 5.80
CA LEU A 329 9.82 -21.16 5.59
C LEU A 329 10.57 -21.95 6.67
N THR A 330 10.17 -21.80 7.94
CA THR A 330 10.75 -22.58 9.06
C THR A 330 10.48 -24.07 8.87
N MET A 331 9.28 -24.41 8.38
CA MET A 331 8.88 -25.78 8.07
C MET A 331 9.76 -26.38 6.97
N SER A 332 10.04 -25.65 5.88
CA SER A 332 10.92 -26.11 4.80
C SER A 332 12.29 -26.52 5.35
N LEU A 333 12.92 -25.68 6.18
CA LEU A 333 14.21 -25.99 6.80
C LEU A 333 14.16 -27.26 7.64
N THR A 334 13.11 -27.46 8.42
CA THR A 334 12.97 -28.64 9.30
C THR A 334 12.72 -29.92 8.50
N ILE A 335 11.94 -29.87 7.42
CA ILE A 335 11.69 -31.04 6.54
C ILE A 335 13.01 -31.55 5.95
N HIS A 336 13.89 -30.67 5.48
CA HIS A 336 15.19 -31.08 4.95
C HIS A 336 16.04 -31.80 6.02
N LEU A 337 16.06 -31.33 7.26
CA LEU A 337 16.75 -31.99 8.36
C LEU A 337 16.14 -33.36 8.67
N ILE A 338 14.81 -33.47 8.72
CA ILE A 338 14.10 -34.74 8.99
C ILE A 338 14.40 -35.77 7.89
N VAL A 339 14.27 -35.38 6.62
CA VAL A 339 14.50 -36.31 5.51
C VAL A 339 15.95 -36.78 5.51
N ARG A 340 16.91 -35.90 5.80
CA ARG A 340 18.31 -36.26 5.90
C ARG A 340 18.61 -37.18 7.08
N TYR A 341 18.09 -36.89 8.25
CA TYR A 341 18.22 -37.75 9.44
C TYR A 341 17.68 -39.17 9.15
N ARG A 342 16.52 -39.27 8.54
CA ARG A 342 15.88 -40.56 8.21
C ARG A 342 16.67 -41.32 7.11
N GLU A 343 17.24 -40.59 6.13
CA GLU A 343 18.10 -41.22 5.09
C GLU A 343 19.35 -41.87 5.71
N LEU A 344 20.03 -41.10 6.61
CA LEU A 344 21.25 -41.61 7.27
C LEU A 344 20.93 -42.79 8.21
N LEU A 345 19.86 -42.72 8.94
CA LEU A 345 19.37 -43.78 9.82
C LEU A 345 19.01 -45.06 9.01
N SER A 346 18.41 -44.91 7.84
CA SER A 346 18.07 -46.07 6.99
C SER A 346 19.28 -46.75 6.37
N LYS A 347 20.35 -45.98 6.11
CA LYS A 347 21.62 -46.53 5.59
C LYS A 347 22.42 -47.27 6.63
N ASN A 348 22.45 -46.75 7.84
CA ASN A 348 23.23 -47.30 8.98
C ASN A 348 22.34 -47.38 10.24
N PRO A 349 21.52 -48.45 10.41
CA PRO A 349 20.64 -48.56 11.56
C PRO A 349 21.34 -48.59 12.93
N ASP A 350 22.56 -49.02 12.98
CA ASP A 350 23.36 -49.17 14.22
C ASP A 350 24.14 -47.91 14.60
N ILE A 351 24.12 -46.84 13.80
CA ILE A 351 24.79 -45.55 14.08
C ILE A 351 24.30 -44.97 15.42
N ASP A 352 25.21 -44.49 16.26
CA ASP A 352 24.82 -43.85 17.51
C ASP A 352 24.13 -42.50 17.28
N GLN A 353 23.28 -42.09 18.24
CA GLN A 353 22.44 -40.90 18.11
C GLN A 353 23.23 -39.61 17.90
N ARG A 354 24.37 -39.47 18.59
CA ARG A 354 25.23 -38.30 18.52
C ARG A 354 25.84 -38.15 17.13
N THR A 355 26.42 -39.23 16.60
CA THR A 355 26.98 -39.26 15.24
C THR A 355 25.92 -39.02 14.20
N LEU A 356 24.72 -39.62 14.36
CA LEU A 356 23.62 -39.43 13.41
C LEU A 356 23.17 -37.97 13.38
N VAL A 357 23.01 -37.31 14.52
CA VAL A 357 22.64 -35.87 14.59
C VAL A 357 23.75 -35.00 14.04
N HIS A 358 25.03 -35.30 14.39
CA HIS A 358 26.20 -34.60 13.90
C HIS A 358 26.25 -34.65 12.36
N ASP A 359 26.14 -35.85 11.75
CA ASP A 359 26.21 -36.03 10.31
C ASP A 359 25.01 -35.40 9.58
N THR A 360 23.83 -35.41 10.22
CA THR A 360 22.64 -34.70 9.68
C THR A 360 22.88 -33.20 9.60
N VAL A 361 23.31 -32.58 10.68
CA VAL A 361 23.55 -31.14 10.74
C VAL A 361 24.71 -30.73 9.83
N SER A 362 25.85 -31.43 9.89
CA SER A 362 27.04 -31.08 9.13
C SER A 362 26.82 -31.16 7.60
N THR A 363 25.94 -32.06 7.15
CA THR A 363 25.61 -32.18 5.72
C THR A 363 24.55 -31.18 5.28
N MET A 364 23.68 -30.72 6.18
CA MET A 364 22.55 -29.83 5.86
C MET A 364 22.81 -28.35 6.16
N VAL A 365 23.73 -28.01 7.06
CA VAL A 365 24.00 -26.63 7.44
C VAL A 365 24.39 -25.75 6.25
N THR A 366 25.24 -26.27 5.34
CA THR A 366 25.68 -25.51 4.17
C THR A 366 24.55 -25.20 3.20
N PRO A 367 23.82 -26.19 2.66
CA PRO A 367 22.71 -25.87 1.74
C PRO A 367 21.60 -25.05 2.42
N CYS A 368 21.23 -25.34 3.68
CA CYS A 368 20.21 -24.58 4.37
C CYS A 368 20.63 -23.14 4.70
N PHE A 369 21.94 -22.91 4.99
CA PHE A 369 22.47 -21.56 5.20
C PHE A 369 22.39 -20.72 3.90
N TYR A 370 22.84 -21.29 2.77
CA TYR A 370 22.75 -20.59 1.50
C TYR A 370 21.28 -20.40 1.07
N ASN A 371 20.41 -21.36 1.34
CA ASN A 371 18.98 -21.22 1.14
C ASN A 371 18.41 -20.03 1.95
N SER A 372 18.69 -19.98 3.25
CA SER A 372 18.25 -18.85 4.09
C SER A 372 18.84 -17.52 3.58
N LEU A 373 20.10 -17.51 3.14
CA LEU A 373 20.75 -16.30 2.63
C LEU A 373 20.15 -15.85 1.30
N THR A 374 19.77 -16.78 0.40
CA THR A 374 19.10 -16.45 -0.86
C THR A 374 17.68 -15.93 -0.61
N THR A 375 16.98 -16.49 0.35
CA THR A 375 15.66 -16.02 0.76
C THR A 375 15.73 -14.63 1.40
N ILE A 376 16.73 -14.37 2.26
CA ILE A 376 17.03 -13.04 2.79
C ILE A 376 17.34 -12.07 1.65
N ALA A 377 18.14 -12.47 0.65
CA ALA A 377 18.43 -11.62 -0.49
C ALA A 377 17.15 -11.28 -1.29
N GLY A 378 16.25 -12.25 -1.46
CA GLY A 378 14.95 -12.02 -2.09
C GLY A 378 14.12 -10.97 -1.34
N PHE A 379 13.97 -11.09 -0.03
CA PHE A 379 13.25 -10.10 0.78
C PHE A 379 14.00 -8.78 0.90
N SER A 380 15.32 -8.78 1.09
CA SER A 380 16.13 -7.56 1.18
C SER A 380 16.14 -6.75 -0.11
N SER A 381 15.90 -7.34 -1.28
CA SER A 381 15.77 -6.57 -2.53
C SER A 381 14.59 -5.60 -2.50
N LEU A 382 13.56 -5.89 -1.69
CA LEU A 382 12.40 -5.01 -1.51
C LEU A 382 12.74 -3.69 -0.80
N VAL A 383 13.91 -3.59 -0.17
CA VAL A 383 14.39 -2.34 0.45
C VAL A 383 14.65 -1.24 -0.59
N TYR A 384 14.87 -1.63 -1.84
CA TYR A 384 15.01 -0.68 -2.96
C TYR A 384 13.68 -0.18 -3.53
N ALA A 385 12.54 -0.62 -2.95
CA ALA A 385 11.23 -0.11 -3.33
C ALA A 385 11.01 1.32 -2.84
N ASP A 386 10.20 2.07 -3.58
CA ASP A 386 9.78 3.42 -3.17
C ASP A 386 8.56 3.43 -2.24
N ILE A 387 8.03 2.27 -1.91
CA ILE A 387 6.81 2.07 -1.11
C ILE A 387 7.19 1.60 0.29
N VAL A 388 6.94 2.42 1.30
CA VAL A 388 7.35 2.17 2.70
C VAL A 388 6.89 0.82 3.25
N PRO A 389 5.63 0.37 3.09
CA PRO A 389 5.20 -0.94 3.56
C PRO A 389 5.95 -2.11 2.90
N VAL A 390 6.36 -1.98 1.65
CA VAL A 390 7.15 -3.00 0.92
C VAL A 390 8.56 -3.09 1.48
N VAL A 391 9.19 -1.93 1.74
CA VAL A 391 10.51 -1.85 2.39
C VAL A 391 10.48 -2.48 3.78
N SER A 392 9.49 -2.09 4.59
CA SER A 392 9.30 -2.64 5.94
C SER A 392 9.11 -4.16 5.91
N PHE A 393 8.30 -4.66 4.99
CA PHE A 393 8.08 -6.09 4.79
C PHE A 393 9.38 -6.82 4.42
N GLY A 394 10.19 -6.23 3.56
CA GLY A 394 11.51 -6.75 3.16
C GLY A 394 12.45 -6.95 4.36
N TRP A 395 12.57 -5.93 5.22
CA TRP A 395 13.38 -6.00 6.43
C TRP A 395 12.83 -7.00 7.46
N MET A 396 11.52 -6.95 7.72
CA MET A 396 10.85 -7.86 8.65
C MET A 396 11.07 -9.32 8.27
N MET A 397 10.83 -9.65 7.01
CA MET A 397 10.99 -11.02 6.54
C MET A 397 12.46 -11.47 6.51
N SER A 398 13.39 -10.58 6.18
CA SER A 398 14.81 -10.88 6.25
C SER A 398 15.25 -11.25 7.67
N ALA A 399 14.79 -10.49 8.67
CA ALA A 399 14.99 -10.80 10.08
C ALA A 399 14.31 -12.14 10.47
N GLY A 400 13.06 -12.34 10.02
CA GLY A 400 12.28 -13.56 10.28
C GLY A 400 12.95 -14.83 9.75
N VAL A 401 13.52 -14.79 8.54
CA VAL A 401 14.27 -15.91 7.95
C VAL A 401 15.54 -16.20 8.76
N ALA A 402 16.28 -15.16 9.17
CA ALA A 402 17.45 -15.33 10.02
C ALA A 402 17.09 -15.97 11.38
N VAL A 403 16.03 -15.50 12.01
CA VAL A 403 15.51 -16.11 13.27
C VAL A 403 15.10 -17.56 13.04
N SER A 404 14.40 -17.87 11.94
CA SER A 404 13.97 -19.22 11.59
C SER A 404 15.15 -20.18 11.42
N PHE A 405 16.22 -19.73 10.75
CA PHE A 405 17.44 -20.51 10.60
C PHE A 405 18.12 -20.79 11.95
N ILE A 406 18.31 -19.75 12.77
CA ILE A 406 18.95 -19.85 14.08
C ILE A 406 18.17 -20.79 15.00
N VAL A 407 16.86 -20.58 15.11
CA VAL A 407 15.98 -21.41 15.95
C VAL A 407 16.01 -22.87 15.49
N THR A 408 15.89 -23.11 14.21
CA THR A 408 15.86 -24.47 13.64
C THR A 408 17.18 -25.20 13.91
N PHE A 409 18.33 -24.57 13.66
CA PHE A 409 19.62 -25.22 13.83
C PHE A 409 20.09 -25.31 15.29
N ILE A 410 19.49 -24.60 16.22
CA ILE A 410 19.71 -24.75 17.66
C ILE A 410 18.72 -25.76 18.27
N PHE A 411 17.43 -25.53 18.08
CA PHE A 411 16.39 -26.30 18.77
C PHE A 411 16.25 -27.73 18.23
N PHE A 412 16.23 -27.90 16.91
CA PHE A 412 15.97 -29.21 16.30
C PHE A 412 17.05 -30.25 16.67
N PRO A 413 18.37 -30.02 16.48
CA PRO A 413 19.39 -30.96 16.88
C PRO A 413 19.47 -31.17 18.40
N ALA A 414 19.33 -30.11 19.21
CA ALA A 414 19.32 -30.24 20.67
C ALA A 414 18.13 -31.11 21.14
N SER A 415 16.96 -30.95 20.56
CA SER A 415 15.77 -31.78 20.87
C SER A 415 15.95 -33.23 20.46
N LEU A 416 16.58 -33.49 19.29
CA LEU A 416 16.86 -34.85 18.84
C LEU A 416 17.82 -35.58 19.80
N MET A 417 18.76 -34.87 20.42
CA MET A 417 19.65 -35.44 21.44
C MET A 417 18.94 -35.82 22.73
N LEU A 418 17.78 -35.16 23.02
CA LEU A 418 16.96 -35.45 24.20
C LEU A 418 15.93 -36.58 23.99
N ILE A 419 15.65 -36.91 22.75
CA ILE A 419 14.66 -37.92 22.37
C ILE A 419 15.37 -39.22 21.99
N THR A 420 14.81 -40.35 22.41
CA THR A 420 15.36 -41.67 22.06
C THR A 420 15.34 -41.94 20.56
N LYS A 421 16.45 -42.52 20.06
CA LYS A 421 16.56 -42.92 18.67
C LYS A 421 15.46 -43.93 18.31
N PRO A 422 14.80 -43.80 17.11
CA PRO A 422 13.84 -44.80 16.66
C PRO A 422 14.54 -46.12 16.36
N ALA A 423 13.96 -47.24 16.78
CA ALA A 423 14.49 -48.58 16.57
C ALA A 423 14.54 -48.98 15.08
N THR A 424 13.60 -48.50 14.27
CA THR A 424 13.55 -48.69 12.81
C THR A 424 13.19 -47.38 12.14
N ALA A 425 13.84 -47.06 11.02
CA ALA A 425 13.37 -45.95 10.17
C ALA A 425 12.12 -46.37 9.42
N PRO A 426 10.92 -45.82 9.72
CA PRO A 426 9.74 -46.12 8.93
C PRO A 426 9.95 -45.69 7.49
N LYS A 427 9.46 -46.47 6.56
CA LYS A 427 9.54 -46.12 5.14
C LYS A 427 8.75 -44.85 4.88
N PRO A 428 9.37 -43.81 4.30
CA PRO A 428 8.65 -42.59 3.94
C PRO A 428 7.57 -42.92 2.91
N VAL A 429 6.48 -42.15 2.90
CA VAL A 429 5.51 -42.23 1.80
C VAL A 429 6.24 -41.75 0.56
N GLN A 430 6.48 -42.69 -0.38
CA GLN A 430 7.16 -42.35 -1.63
C GLN A 430 6.11 -42.00 -2.67
N PHE A 431 6.04 -40.71 -3.06
CA PHE A 431 5.26 -40.30 -4.21
C PHE A 431 5.99 -40.69 -5.49
N ALA A 432 5.25 -41.29 -6.44
CA ALA A 432 5.84 -41.71 -7.72
C ALA A 432 6.33 -40.55 -8.60
N LEU A 433 5.86 -39.31 -8.32
CA LEU A 433 6.08 -38.12 -9.16
C LEU A 433 7.56 -37.73 -9.34
N PRO A 434 8.40 -37.60 -8.29
CA PRO A 434 9.83 -37.28 -8.51
C PRO A 434 10.57 -38.34 -9.35
N LEU A 435 10.28 -39.62 -9.13
CA LEU A 435 10.87 -40.70 -9.92
C LEU A 435 10.38 -40.71 -11.37
N PHE A 436 9.11 -40.44 -11.58
CA PHE A 436 8.53 -40.28 -12.91
C PHE A 436 9.18 -39.10 -13.66
N MET A 437 9.35 -37.94 -12.98
CA MET A 437 10.03 -36.77 -13.57
C MET A 437 11.48 -37.08 -13.95
N GLY A 438 12.21 -37.85 -13.13
CA GLY A 438 13.57 -38.31 -13.46
C GLY A 438 13.60 -39.17 -14.73
N ARG A 439 12.70 -40.12 -14.87
CA ARG A 439 12.57 -40.96 -16.09
C ARG A 439 12.15 -40.11 -17.30
N PHE A 440 11.20 -39.20 -17.12
CA PHE A 440 10.75 -38.31 -18.18
C PHE A 440 11.90 -37.40 -18.68
N THR A 441 12.73 -36.90 -17.77
CA THR A 441 13.90 -36.06 -18.11
C THR A 441 14.95 -36.85 -18.90
N GLU A 442 15.19 -38.13 -18.57
CA GLU A 442 16.07 -38.99 -19.30
C GLU A 442 15.55 -39.26 -20.73
N THR A 443 14.26 -39.62 -20.87
CA THR A 443 13.70 -40.08 -22.15
C THR A 443 13.35 -38.94 -23.09
N HIS A 444 12.98 -37.74 -22.57
CA HIS A 444 12.44 -36.63 -23.36
C HIS A 444 13.11 -35.26 -23.11
N PRO A 445 14.47 -35.15 -23.07
CA PRO A 445 15.13 -33.88 -22.75
C PRO A 445 14.84 -32.79 -23.78
N LYS A 446 14.71 -33.14 -25.07
CA LYS A 446 14.41 -32.17 -26.14
C LYS A 446 12.98 -31.61 -26.00
N THR A 447 12.02 -32.44 -25.57
CA THR A 447 10.64 -32.00 -25.33
C THR A 447 10.57 -31.03 -24.17
N ILE A 448 11.34 -31.24 -23.10
CA ILE A 448 11.43 -30.32 -21.96
C ILE A 448 11.94 -28.96 -22.43
N LEU A 449 13.02 -28.92 -23.21
CA LEU A 449 13.58 -27.69 -23.75
C LEU A 449 12.61 -26.97 -24.69
N ALA A 450 11.93 -27.70 -25.55
CA ALA A 450 10.93 -27.15 -26.46
C ALA A 450 9.75 -26.53 -25.68
N LEU A 451 9.21 -27.24 -24.68
CA LEU A 451 8.14 -26.73 -23.83
C LEU A 451 8.60 -25.49 -23.03
N THR A 452 9.83 -25.51 -22.51
CA THR A 452 10.41 -24.35 -21.81
C THR A 452 10.54 -23.14 -22.74
N THR A 453 10.99 -23.34 -23.99
CA THR A 453 11.12 -22.27 -24.97
C THR A 453 9.75 -21.69 -25.33
N ILE A 454 8.75 -22.54 -25.55
CA ILE A 454 7.37 -22.10 -25.81
C ILE A 454 6.84 -21.31 -24.60
N ALA A 455 7.04 -21.83 -23.39
CA ALA A 455 6.63 -21.14 -22.17
C ALA A 455 7.27 -19.75 -22.05
N LEU A 456 8.56 -19.60 -22.36
CA LEU A 456 9.25 -18.31 -22.36
C LEU A 456 8.71 -17.34 -23.43
N ILE A 457 8.39 -17.82 -24.64
CA ILE A 457 7.80 -17.00 -25.69
C ILE A 457 6.40 -16.51 -25.27
N VAL A 458 5.56 -17.41 -24.75
CA VAL A 458 4.25 -17.05 -24.23
C VAL A 458 4.37 -16.09 -23.06
N SER A 459 5.38 -16.30 -22.21
CA SER A 459 5.65 -15.41 -21.07
C SER A 459 6.08 -14.02 -21.53
N ALA A 460 6.93 -13.91 -22.55
CA ALA A 460 7.32 -12.61 -23.07
C ALA A 460 6.09 -11.80 -23.58
N VAL A 461 5.16 -12.47 -24.28
CA VAL A 461 3.91 -11.82 -24.74
C VAL A 461 3.00 -11.48 -23.55
N GLY A 462 2.91 -12.31 -22.53
CA GLY A 462 2.07 -12.04 -21.36
C GLY A 462 2.57 -10.85 -20.54
N VAL A 463 3.90 -10.75 -20.35
CA VAL A 463 4.53 -9.63 -19.61
C VAL A 463 4.24 -8.27 -20.26
N THR A 464 4.17 -8.19 -21.60
CA THR A 464 3.81 -6.92 -22.27
C THR A 464 2.36 -6.48 -22.09
N ARG A 465 1.53 -7.33 -21.48
CA ARG A 465 0.12 -7.04 -21.15
C ARG A 465 -0.11 -6.68 -19.69
N LEU A 466 0.95 -6.61 -18.90
CA LEU A 466 0.85 -6.17 -17.50
C LEU A 466 0.33 -4.73 -17.43
N THR A 467 -0.59 -4.50 -16.52
CA THR A 467 -1.17 -3.20 -16.23
C THR A 467 -0.88 -2.82 -14.77
N VAL A 468 -0.78 -1.54 -14.51
CA VAL A 468 -0.61 -0.99 -13.15
C VAL A 468 -1.84 -0.24 -12.66
N GLU A 469 -2.78 0.06 -13.56
CA GLU A 469 -4.03 0.72 -13.20
C GLU A 469 -4.94 -0.23 -12.42
N ASN A 470 -5.32 0.17 -11.22
CA ASN A 470 -6.28 -0.55 -10.40
C ASN A 470 -7.13 0.44 -9.59
N SER A 471 -8.41 0.12 -9.44
CA SER A 471 -9.30 0.82 -8.52
C SER A 471 -9.05 0.31 -7.10
N PHE A 472 -9.01 1.24 -6.13
CA PHE A 472 -8.89 0.87 -4.72
C PHE A 472 -10.09 0.04 -4.22
N ILE A 473 -11.27 0.25 -4.81
CA ILE A 473 -12.50 -0.53 -4.52
C ILE A 473 -12.26 -2.03 -4.79
N ASN A 474 -11.52 -2.36 -5.87
CA ASN A 474 -11.22 -3.73 -6.28
C ASN A 474 -10.24 -4.47 -5.34
N TYR A 475 -9.73 -3.81 -4.29
CA TYR A 475 -8.94 -4.49 -3.27
C TYR A 475 -9.78 -5.33 -2.31
N PHE A 476 -11.10 -5.18 -2.33
CA PHE A 476 -12.02 -5.87 -1.44
C PHE A 476 -12.93 -6.84 -2.20
N LYS A 477 -13.33 -7.92 -1.53
CA LYS A 477 -14.32 -8.83 -2.11
C LYS A 477 -15.68 -8.13 -2.27
N GLU A 478 -16.37 -8.39 -3.35
CA GLU A 478 -17.70 -7.82 -3.65
C GLU A 478 -18.76 -8.08 -2.56
N THR A 479 -18.56 -9.12 -1.76
CA THR A 479 -19.44 -9.47 -0.64
C THR A 479 -19.21 -8.64 0.63
N THR A 480 -18.17 -7.82 0.67
CA THR A 480 -17.86 -6.99 1.84
C THR A 480 -18.65 -5.69 1.82
N GLU A 481 -19.02 -5.19 3.01
CA GLU A 481 -19.75 -3.93 3.16
C GLU A 481 -18.95 -2.75 2.58
N ILE A 482 -17.63 -2.75 2.77
CA ILE A 482 -16.74 -1.72 2.23
C ILE A 482 -16.78 -1.66 0.70
N TYR A 483 -16.75 -2.79 -0.01
CA TYR A 483 -16.87 -2.83 -1.47
C TYR A 483 -18.22 -2.27 -1.94
N GLN A 484 -19.30 -2.74 -1.31
CA GLN A 484 -20.67 -2.33 -1.66
C GLN A 484 -20.88 -0.83 -1.38
N GLY A 485 -20.45 -0.36 -0.22
CA GLY A 485 -20.56 1.05 0.17
C GLY A 485 -19.76 1.97 -0.74
N MET A 486 -18.49 1.64 -0.98
CA MET A 486 -17.65 2.42 -1.90
C MET A 486 -18.24 2.44 -3.31
N THR A 487 -18.76 1.32 -3.81
CA THR A 487 -19.37 1.25 -5.14
C THR A 487 -20.64 2.12 -5.24
N VAL A 488 -21.47 2.13 -4.21
CA VAL A 488 -22.69 2.99 -4.16
C VAL A 488 -22.29 4.45 -4.14
N ILE A 489 -21.35 4.83 -3.26
CA ILE A 489 -20.88 6.23 -3.15
C ILE A 489 -20.21 6.66 -4.46
N ASP A 490 -19.37 5.81 -5.05
CA ASP A 490 -18.64 6.13 -6.28
C ASP A 490 -19.58 6.38 -7.47
N ARG A 491 -20.60 5.55 -7.63
CA ARG A 491 -21.52 5.64 -8.78
C ARG A 491 -22.66 6.62 -8.59
N GLN A 492 -23.13 6.81 -7.37
CA GLN A 492 -24.35 7.55 -7.10
C GLN A 492 -24.11 8.90 -6.43
N LEU A 493 -22.97 9.07 -5.73
CA LEU A 493 -22.61 10.28 -5.00
C LEU A 493 -21.31 10.92 -5.51
N GLY A 494 -21.07 10.79 -6.83
CA GLY A 494 -20.09 11.58 -7.55
C GLY A 494 -18.64 11.17 -7.46
N GLY A 495 -18.34 9.94 -7.04
CA GLY A 495 -16.95 9.44 -7.01
C GLY A 495 -16.35 9.35 -5.61
N THR A 496 -15.34 8.51 -5.48
CA THR A 496 -14.67 8.22 -4.20
C THR A 496 -13.24 8.73 -4.12
N THR A 497 -12.63 9.11 -5.26
CA THR A 497 -11.22 9.53 -5.30
C THR A 497 -11.11 11.05 -5.47
N PRO A 498 -10.68 11.80 -4.41
CA PRO A 498 -10.54 13.24 -4.50
C PRO A 498 -9.28 13.66 -5.25
N LEU A 499 -9.45 14.62 -6.16
CA LEU A 499 -8.41 15.38 -6.86
C LEU A 499 -8.63 16.85 -6.58
N ASP A 500 -7.64 17.54 -6.11
CA ASP A 500 -7.67 18.99 -5.90
C ASP A 500 -6.86 19.69 -6.99
N VAL A 501 -7.49 20.62 -7.68
CA VAL A 501 -6.84 21.50 -8.65
C VAL A 501 -6.73 22.89 -8.02
N ILE A 502 -5.52 23.34 -7.79
CA ILE A 502 -5.20 24.63 -7.15
C ILE A 502 -4.68 25.59 -8.23
N VAL A 503 -5.35 26.74 -8.36
CA VAL A 503 -4.96 27.73 -9.36
C VAL A 503 -4.75 29.10 -8.70
N ASN A 504 -3.60 29.72 -8.96
CA ASN A 504 -3.32 31.10 -8.58
C ASN A 504 -3.91 32.02 -9.66
N LEU A 505 -4.83 32.91 -9.24
CA LEU A 505 -5.46 33.86 -10.16
C LEU A 505 -4.74 35.20 -10.08
N GLU A 506 -3.71 35.41 -10.92
CA GLU A 506 -3.07 36.73 -11.02
C GLU A 506 -4.04 37.80 -11.52
N ALA A 507 -3.89 39.02 -10.99
CA ALA A 507 -4.57 40.17 -11.51
C ALA A 507 -4.21 40.36 -13.00
N PRO A 508 -5.15 40.80 -13.87
CA PRO A 508 -4.83 41.06 -15.27
C PRO A 508 -3.69 42.06 -15.33
N VAL A 509 -2.58 41.67 -15.95
CA VAL A 509 -1.52 42.60 -16.32
C VAL A 509 -2.21 43.64 -17.21
N ALA A 510 -2.43 44.83 -16.67
CA ALA A 510 -3.00 45.91 -17.45
C ALA A 510 -2.18 45.98 -18.73
N SER A 511 -2.82 45.76 -19.87
CA SER A 511 -2.20 45.81 -21.18
C SER A 511 -1.53 47.19 -21.31
N ARG A 512 -0.21 47.23 -21.15
CA ARG A 512 0.57 48.40 -21.51
C ARG A 512 0.24 48.70 -22.98
N PRO A 513 -0.28 49.93 -23.29
CA PRO A 513 -0.54 50.24 -24.66
C PRO A 513 0.78 50.16 -25.45
N ALA A 514 0.79 49.34 -26.48
CA ALA A 514 1.86 49.19 -27.44
C ALA A 514 1.97 50.51 -28.25
N HIS A 515 2.61 51.55 -27.67
CA HIS A 515 3.06 52.68 -28.37
C HIS A 515 4.40 53.17 -27.81
N ALA A 516 5.47 52.80 -28.50
CA ALA A 516 6.68 53.54 -28.79
C ALA A 516 7.88 52.61 -29.00
N ALA A 517 7.88 51.92 -30.13
CA ALA A 517 9.12 51.42 -30.67
C ALA A 517 9.40 52.28 -31.94
N ALA A 518 10.03 53.42 -31.74
CA ALA A 518 10.86 54.08 -32.77
C ALA A 518 11.55 55.36 -32.18
N SER A 519 12.80 55.23 -32.04
CA SER A 519 13.88 56.18 -32.30
C SER A 519 14.88 56.22 -31.12
N GLY A 520 16.04 55.70 -31.41
CA GLY A 520 17.22 55.89 -30.62
C GLY A 520 17.74 57.34 -30.80
N ALA A 521 18.35 57.87 -29.83
CA ALA A 521 19.61 58.60 -29.87
C ALA A 521 19.91 59.32 -28.58
N SER A 522 21.08 59.02 -28.03
CA SER A 522 22.10 59.92 -27.46
C SER A 522 21.79 60.78 -26.24
N ALA A 523 22.64 60.56 -25.26
CA ALA A 523 22.86 61.34 -24.05
C ALA A 523 23.16 62.83 -24.33
N ALA A 524 22.62 63.70 -23.45
CA ALA A 524 23.28 64.91 -23.02
C ALA A 524 22.66 65.46 -21.73
N SER A 525 23.48 65.61 -20.73
CA SER A 525 23.23 66.33 -19.48
C SER A 525 22.91 67.78 -19.71
N VAL A 526 21.86 68.36 -19.12
CA VAL A 526 21.76 69.80 -18.88
C VAL A 526 21.11 70.05 -17.52
N ALA A 527 21.76 70.98 -16.81
CA ALA A 527 21.49 71.38 -15.45
C ALA A 527 20.14 72.12 -15.26
N GLU A 528 19.62 72.03 -14.05
CA GLU A 528 18.55 72.87 -13.50
C GLU A 528 18.98 74.39 -13.49
N PRO A 529 18.00 75.30 -13.61
CA PRO A 529 18.07 76.58 -13.03
C PRO A 529 17.02 76.76 -11.92
N PRO A 530 17.32 77.67 -10.93
CA PRO A 530 16.53 77.90 -9.72
C PRO A 530 15.30 78.75 -9.99
N VAL A 531 14.17 78.42 -9.34
CA VAL A 531 13.03 79.37 -9.30
C VAL A 531 12.81 79.80 -7.86
N ASP A 532 12.84 81.13 -7.68
CA ASP A 532 12.57 81.87 -6.48
C ASP A 532 11.17 81.66 -5.92
N ASN A 533 11.11 81.51 -4.62
CA ASN A 533 9.93 81.77 -3.82
C ASN A 533 9.63 83.27 -3.83
N ASP A 534 8.37 83.58 -4.17
CA ASP A 534 7.62 84.62 -3.38
C ASP A 534 6.17 84.70 -3.89
N ASP A 535 5.31 84.87 -2.90
CA ASP A 535 3.90 85.33 -2.93
C ASP A 535 2.81 84.30 -3.36
N LEU A 536 2.06 83.82 -2.38
CA LEU A 536 0.68 84.23 -2.05
C LEU A 536 0.02 83.39 -1.05
N GLY A 537 -0.32 83.89 0.10
CA GLY A 537 -1.67 83.85 0.73
C GLY A 537 -2.10 82.54 1.36
N GLY A 538 -2.09 82.57 2.67
CA GLY A 538 -2.61 81.53 3.58
C GLY A 538 -4.07 81.11 3.29
N VAL A 539 -4.25 79.85 3.46
CA VAL A 539 -5.50 79.25 4.02
C VAL A 539 -5.04 78.12 4.94
N ASP A 540 -4.92 78.42 6.22
CA ASP A 540 -5.01 77.44 7.28
C ASP A 540 -6.43 76.92 7.31
N ASP A 541 -6.59 75.59 7.17
CA ASP A 541 -7.61 74.69 7.70
C ASP A 541 -7.79 73.46 6.80
N PHE A 542 -6.92 72.48 6.95
CA PHE A 542 -7.17 71.06 6.57
C PHE A 542 -6.26 70.11 7.37
N ASP A 543 -6.26 70.28 8.71
CA ASP A 543 -5.77 69.24 9.65
C ASP A 543 -6.99 68.50 10.25
N ASP A 544 -7.75 67.83 9.44
CA ASP A 544 -8.69 66.80 9.94
C ASP A 544 -9.03 65.76 8.84
N PHE A 545 -8.01 65.08 8.34
CA PHE A 545 -8.20 63.79 7.73
C PHE A 545 -7.50 62.78 8.62
N GLY A 546 -8.29 62.23 9.55
CA GLY A 546 -7.90 61.13 10.39
C GLY A 546 -7.34 59.97 9.58
N ASP A 547 -6.42 59.38 10.22
CA ASP A 547 -5.60 58.21 9.92
C ASP A 547 -6.07 57.34 8.74
N PHE A 548 -5.57 57.62 7.53
CA PHE A 548 -5.80 56.81 6.34
C PHE A 548 -5.18 55.41 6.46
N ASN A 549 -4.42 55.12 7.50
CA ASN A 549 -3.80 53.81 7.71
C ASN A 549 -4.75 52.77 8.32
N GLU A 550 -5.87 53.15 8.93
CA GLU A 550 -6.86 52.22 9.48
C GLU A 550 -7.80 51.66 8.41
N PHE A 551 -7.85 52.28 7.24
CA PHE A 551 -8.66 51.82 6.10
C PHE A 551 -7.90 50.89 5.13
N VAL A 552 -6.61 50.70 5.27
CA VAL A 552 -5.79 49.96 4.29
C VAL A 552 -5.73 48.47 4.62
N GLU A 553 -6.04 48.04 5.85
CA GLU A 553 -6.00 46.59 6.22
C GLU A 553 -7.27 45.82 5.87
N GLU A 554 -8.42 46.45 5.61
CA GLU A 554 -9.66 45.75 5.22
C GLU A 554 -9.91 45.69 3.71
N ILE A 555 -9.10 46.32 2.87
CA ILE A 555 -9.31 46.48 1.43
C ILE A 555 -8.97 45.23 0.59
N PRO A 556 -8.02 44.34 0.91
CA PRO A 556 -7.64 43.24 0.02
C PRO A 556 -8.76 42.23 -0.25
N SER A 557 -9.61 41.92 0.74
CA SER A 557 -10.65 40.87 0.59
C SER A 557 -11.80 41.30 -0.31
N LYS A 558 -12.19 42.58 -0.29
CA LYS A 558 -13.33 43.12 -1.09
C LYS A 558 -13.04 43.18 -2.58
N TYR A 559 -11.76 43.38 -2.97
CA TYR A 559 -11.35 43.46 -4.38
C TYR A 559 -11.00 42.11 -5.01
N TRP A 560 -10.94 41.01 -4.23
CA TRP A 560 -10.61 39.71 -4.79
C TRP A 560 -11.72 39.15 -5.68
N PHE A 561 -12.99 39.33 -5.31
CA PHE A 561 -14.15 38.82 -6.04
C PHE A 561 -14.52 39.74 -7.20
N THR A 562 -13.73 39.69 -8.29
CA THR A 562 -14.01 40.47 -9.50
C THR A 562 -14.74 39.60 -10.56
N PRO A 563 -15.57 40.20 -11.42
CA PRO A 563 -16.23 39.45 -12.52
C PRO A 563 -15.23 38.69 -13.38
N TYR A 564 -14.07 39.28 -13.67
CA TYR A 564 -12.98 38.63 -14.41
C TYR A 564 -12.48 37.33 -13.73
N LYS A 565 -12.16 37.39 -12.43
CA LYS A 565 -11.72 36.19 -11.71
C LYS A 565 -12.81 35.14 -11.63
N MET A 566 -14.08 35.55 -11.41
CA MET A 566 -15.21 34.65 -11.35
C MET A 566 -15.47 33.98 -12.69
N GLN A 567 -15.37 34.70 -13.80
CA GLN A 567 -15.47 34.11 -15.14
C GLN A 567 -14.38 33.06 -15.38
N ARG A 568 -13.14 33.34 -14.97
CA ARG A 568 -12.05 32.36 -15.08
C ARG A 568 -12.29 31.12 -14.19
N VAL A 569 -12.84 31.31 -13.00
CA VAL A 569 -13.26 30.20 -12.12
C VAL A 569 -14.32 29.33 -12.77
N VAL A 570 -15.35 29.94 -13.38
CA VAL A 570 -16.42 29.21 -14.08
C VAL A 570 -15.87 28.44 -15.27
N GLU A 571 -14.96 29.05 -16.06
CA GLU A 571 -14.30 28.41 -17.21
C GLU A 571 -13.53 27.14 -16.81
N ILE A 572 -12.76 27.19 -15.73
CA ILE A 572 -12.05 26.01 -15.22
C ILE A 572 -13.05 24.97 -14.69
N HIS A 573 -14.05 25.42 -13.95
CA HIS A 573 -15.07 24.54 -13.37
C HIS A 573 -15.80 23.77 -14.46
N ASP A 574 -16.27 24.46 -15.52
CA ASP A 574 -16.97 23.84 -16.64
C ASP A 574 -16.08 22.84 -17.37
N TYR A 575 -14.82 23.20 -17.61
CA TYR A 575 -13.85 22.27 -18.21
C TYR A 575 -13.68 20.99 -17.38
N LEU A 576 -13.56 21.12 -16.06
CA LEU A 576 -13.38 19.96 -15.17
C LEU A 576 -14.66 19.11 -15.06
N ASP A 577 -15.82 19.75 -15.07
CA ASP A 577 -17.14 19.10 -14.97
C ASP A 577 -17.53 18.34 -16.24
N GLU A 578 -17.03 18.78 -17.42
CA GLU A 578 -17.24 18.11 -18.71
C GLU A 578 -16.39 16.86 -18.93
N LEU A 579 -15.41 16.60 -18.08
CA LEU A 579 -14.55 15.41 -18.23
C LEU A 579 -15.34 14.13 -17.89
N PRO A 580 -15.30 13.09 -18.72
CA PRO A 580 -16.13 11.89 -18.54
C PRO A 580 -15.77 11.09 -17.29
N GLU A 581 -14.52 11.20 -16.80
CA GLU A 581 -14.04 10.53 -15.61
C GLU A 581 -14.43 11.26 -14.32
N THR A 582 -14.84 12.53 -14.44
CA THR A 582 -15.27 13.34 -13.31
C THR A 582 -16.70 12.97 -12.90
N GLY A 583 -16.93 12.80 -11.61
CA GLY A 583 -18.26 12.63 -11.06
C GLY A 583 -18.81 13.95 -10.57
N LYS A 584 -18.06 14.65 -9.70
CA LYS A 584 -18.49 15.92 -9.12
C LYS A 584 -17.36 16.91 -9.01
N VAL A 585 -17.61 18.16 -9.43
CA VAL A 585 -16.71 19.30 -9.21
C VAL A 585 -17.35 20.27 -8.24
N LEU A 586 -16.62 20.63 -7.20
CA LEU A 586 -17.01 21.65 -6.22
C LEU A 586 -16.00 22.78 -6.26
N SER A 587 -16.47 23.98 -6.43
CA SER A 587 -15.67 25.21 -6.46
C SER A 587 -16.54 26.45 -6.30
N LEU A 588 -15.94 27.62 -6.27
CA LEU A 588 -16.71 28.87 -6.42
C LEU A 588 -17.54 28.90 -7.72
N GLY A 589 -17.14 28.13 -8.76
CA GLY A 589 -17.93 27.99 -9.98
C GLY A 589 -19.31 27.43 -9.77
N SER A 590 -19.46 26.45 -8.85
CA SER A 590 -20.79 25.93 -8.47
C SER A 590 -21.69 27.02 -7.89
N MET A 591 -21.12 27.87 -7.04
CA MET A 591 -21.83 29.01 -6.45
C MET A 591 -22.22 30.05 -7.51
N MET A 592 -21.32 30.34 -8.45
CA MET A 592 -21.59 31.28 -9.54
C MET A 592 -22.73 30.79 -10.46
N LYS A 593 -22.77 29.48 -10.74
CA LYS A 593 -23.86 28.87 -11.52
C LYS A 593 -25.23 29.06 -10.82
N ILE A 594 -25.29 28.87 -9.51
CA ILE A 594 -26.50 29.08 -8.74
C ILE A 594 -26.90 30.57 -8.70
N ALA A 595 -25.94 31.44 -8.39
CA ALA A 595 -26.19 32.87 -8.37
C ALA A 595 -26.70 33.38 -9.74
N GLY A 596 -26.15 32.85 -10.85
CA GLY A 596 -26.65 33.11 -12.20
C GLY A 596 -28.09 32.64 -12.42
N ARG A 597 -28.48 31.46 -11.88
CA ARG A 597 -29.90 30.98 -11.93
C ARG A 597 -30.81 31.87 -11.13
N LEU A 598 -30.41 32.27 -9.93
CA LEU A 598 -31.21 33.17 -9.07
C LEU A 598 -31.41 34.56 -9.67
N THR A 599 -30.46 35.06 -10.46
CA THR A 599 -30.54 36.35 -11.14
C THR A 599 -31.23 36.29 -12.51
N GLY A 600 -31.77 35.13 -12.90
CA GLY A 600 -32.38 34.92 -14.22
C GLY A 600 -31.40 35.01 -15.39
N GLY A 601 -30.10 34.68 -15.16
CA GLY A 601 -29.04 34.72 -16.15
C GLY A 601 -28.32 36.07 -16.32
N ARG A 602 -28.61 37.04 -15.43
CA ARG A 602 -27.89 38.32 -15.42
C ARG A 602 -26.45 38.09 -14.94
N GLU A 603 -25.46 38.64 -15.63
CA GLU A 603 -24.08 38.65 -15.16
C GLU A 603 -23.97 39.42 -13.83
N LEU A 604 -23.28 38.84 -12.89
CA LEU A 604 -23.06 39.45 -11.58
C LEU A 604 -21.95 40.51 -11.70
N ASP A 605 -22.27 41.72 -11.24
CA ASP A 605 -21.29 42.78 -11.19
C ASP A 605 -20.46 42.74 -9.87
N SER A 606 -19.47 43.61 -9.73
CA SER A 606 -18.61 43.67 -8.56
C SER A 606 -19.36 43.97 -7.27
N PHE A 607 -20.49 44.65 -7.36
CA PHE A 607 -21.34 44.95 -6.21
C PHE A 607 -22.10 43.70 -5.77
N ASP A 608 -22.72 42.97 -6.70
CA ASP A 608 -23.42 41.72 -6.43
C ASP A 608 -22.46 40.72 -5.77
N LEU A 609 -21.23 40.59 -6.31
CA LEU A 609 -20.20 39.64 -5.78
C LEU A 609 -19.76 40.05 -4.36
N SER A 610 -19.59 41.35 -4.11
CA SER A 610 -19.23 41.86 -2.78
C SER A 610 -20.37 41.64 -1.78
N LEU A 611 -21.60 41.84 -2.21
CA LEU A 611 -22.80 41.60 -1.38
C LEU A 611 -22.89 40.14 -0.99
N ILE A 612 -22.77 39.23 -1.95
CA ILE A 612 -22.78 37.76 -1.71
C ILE A 612 -21.71 37.38 -0.70
N TYR A 613 -20.49 37.87 -0.87
CA TYR A 613 -19.38 37.49 0.02
C TYR A 613 -19.54 38.02 1.45
N ASN A 614 -20.00 39.27 1.60
CA ASN A 614 -20.08 39.95 2.92
C ASN A 614 -21.34 39.59 3.71
N GLU A 615 -22.45 39.36 3.02
CA GLU A 615 -23.79 39.19 3.67
C GLU A 615 -24.15 37.74 3.93
N ILE A 616 -23.50 36.76 3.27
CA ILE A 616 -23.74 35.33 3.56
C ILE A 616 -23.38 35.05 5.03
N PRO A 617 -24.26 34.44 5.82
CA PRO A 617 -23.98 34.03 7.20
C PRO A 617 -22.74 33.15 7.29
N ASP A 618 -21.97 33.29 8.38
CA ASP A 618 -20.64 32.63 8.54
C ASP A 618 -20.71 31.11 8.42
N ASN A 619 -21.75 30.46 8.93
CA ASN A 619 -21.94 29.02 8.79
C ASN A 619 -22.01 28.57 7.33
N TYR A 620 -22.71 29.32 6.46
CA TYR A 620 -22.81 29.02 5.03
C TYR A 620 -21.58 29.48 4.27
N ARG A 621 -20.92 30.58 4.68
CA ARG A 621 -19.62 31.01 4.11
C ARG A 621 -18.56 29.92 4.30
N ASN A 622 -18.48 29.34 5.49
CA ASN A 622 -17.56 28.28 5.82
C ASN A 622 -17.87 26.95 5.07
N LEU A 623 -19.12 26.73 4.69
CA LEU A 623 -19.53 25.55 3.93
C LEU A 623 -19.33 25.74 2.40
N LEU A 624 -19.66 26.95 1.90
CA LEU A 624 -19.84 27.17 0.45
C LEU A 624 -18.69 27.95 -0.21
N ILE A 625 -17.93 28.76 0.55
CA ILE A 625 -16.90 29.64 0.00
C ILE A 625 -15.51 29.30 0.53
N SER A 626 -15.34 29.28 1.84
CA SER A 626 -14.03 29.12 2.49
C SER A 626 -13.26 27.84 2.06
N PRO A 627 -13.91 26.69 1.76
CA PRO A 627 -13.20 25.49 1.29
C PRO A 627 -12.62 25.62 -0.12
N TYR A 628 -13.00 26.67 -0.89
CA TYR A 628 -12.66 26.79 -2.32
C TYR A 628 -11.83 28.03 -2.64
N VAL A 629 -11.64 28.97 -1.71
CA VAL A 629 -10.85 30.17 -1.95
C VAL A 629 -9.98 30.52 -0.77
N SER A 630 -8.72 30.88 -1.05
CA SER A 630 -7.80 31.51 -0.10
C SER A 630 -7.43 32.88 -0.66
N VAL A 631 -8.08 33.92 -0.13
CA VAL A 631 -7.86 35.32 -0.55
C VAL A 631 -6.42 35.77 -0.23
N GLU A 632 -5.91 35.35 0.93
CA GLU A 632 -4.55 35.66 1.39
C GLU A 632 -3.47 35.16 0.41
N HIS A 633 -3.71 34.02 -0.23
CA HIS A 633 -2.74 33.39 -1.12
C HIS A 633 -3.08 33.58 -2.61
N ASP A 634 -4.11 34.34 -2.94
CA ASP A 634 -4.67 34.52 -4.29
C ASP A 634 -4.94 33.18 -5.01
N GLN A 635 -5.49 32.22 -4.28
CA GLN A 635 -5.69 30.84 -4.73
C GLN A 635 -7.15 30.44 -4.76
N VAL A 636 -7.51 29.64 -5.79
CA VAL A 636 -8.79 28.95 -5.90
C VAL A 636 -8.54 27.44 -5.91
N ARG A 637 -9.36 26.72 -5.17
CA ARG A 637 -9.38 25.28 -5.12
C ARG A 637 -10.62 24.74 -5.85
N PHE A 638 -10.38 23.81 -6.76
CA PHE A 638 -11.43 22.99 -7.37
C PHE A 638 -11.30 21.59 -6.77
N SER A 639 -12.29 21.19 -5.99
CA SER A 639 -12.34 19.83 -5.43
C SER A 639 -13.10 18.93 -6.40
N VAL A 640 -12.39 18.04 -7.04
CA VAL A 640 -12.92 17.14 -8.06
C VAL A 640 -13.03 15.74 -7.47
N ARG A 641 -14.19 15.13 -7.52
CA ARG A 641 -14.37 13.71 -7.20
C ARG A 641 -14.32 12.91 -8.50
N VAL A 642 -13.40 11.98 -8.57
CA VAL A 642 -13.23 11.10 -9.72
C VAL A 642 -13.88 9.74 -9.44
N ARG A 643 -14.60 9.21 -10.44
CA ARG A 643 -15.24 7.89 -10.34
C ARG A 643 -14.20 6.79 -10.46
N ASP A 644 -13.82 6.20 -9.34
CA ASP A 644 -12.77 5.20 -9.25
C ASP A 644 -13.16 3.85 -9.86
N SER A 645 -14.45 3.55 -9.91
CA SER A 645 -15.00 2.31 -10.49
C SER A 645 -15.11 2.33 -12.03
N GLU A 646 -14.76 3.44 -12.68
CA GLU A 646 -14.83 3.55 -14.14
C GLU A 646 -13.70 2.73 -14.78
N GLU A 647 -14.04 1.72 -15.59
CA GLU A 647 -13.07 0.83 -16.24
C GLU A 647 -12.16 1.55 -17.24
N SER A 648 -12.62 2.65 -17.78
CA SER A 648 -11.87 3.48 -18.76
C SER A 648 -10.87 4.43 -18.08
N LEU A 649 -10.93 4.61 -16.76
CA LEU A 649 -10.09 5.53 -16.02
C LEU A 649 -8.60 5.20 -16.20
N ARG A 650 -7.86 6.17 -16.73
CA ARG A 650 -6.39 6.19 -16.79
C ARG A 650 -5.91 7.38 -15.99
N ARG A 651 -5.61 7.16 -14.70
CA ARG A 651 -5.29 8.23 -13.73
C ARG A 651 -4.16 9.12 -14.21
N ASN A 652 -3.06 8.50 -14.63
CA ASN A 652 -1.89 9.25 -15.10
C ASN A 652 -2.22 10.10 -16.33
N GLU A 653 -2.98 9.56 -17.29
CA GLU A 653 -3.40 10.29 -18.48
C GLU A 653 -4.36 11.44 -18.15
N LEU A 654 -5.30 11.22 -17.22
CA LEU A 654 -6.24 12.24 -16.74
C LEU A 654 -5.50 13.41 -16.09
N ILE A 655 -4.56 13.09 -15.15
CA ILE A 655 -3.74 14.09 -14.45
C ILE A 655 -2.94 14.94 -15.45
N HIS A 656 -2.26 14.28 -16.38
CA HIS A 656 -1.49 14.99 -17.42
C HIS A 656 -2.37 15.79 -18.36
N ARG A 657 -3.55 15.28 -18.74
CA ARG A 657 -4.52 16.00 -19.59
C ARG A 657 -5.03 17.26 -18.89
N ILE A 658 -5.45 17.17 -17.64
CA ILE A 658 -5.90 18.33 -16.86
C ILE A 658 -4.79 19.38 -16.78
N GLY A 659 -3.59 19.00 -16.36
CA GLY A 659 -2.45 19.93 -16.25
C GLY A 659 -2.07 20.57 -17.59
N HIS A 660 -2.03 19.77 -18.66
CA HIS A 660 -1.74 20.27 -20.00
C HIS A 660 -2.83 21.24 -20.50
N ASP A 661 -4.10 20.91 -20.31
CA ASP A 661 -5.22 21.71 -20.85
C ASP A 661 -5.36 23.04 -20.10
N LEU A 662 -5.18 23.05 -18.78
CA LEU A 662 -5.16 24.28 -18.01
C LEU A 662 -4.04 25.24 -18.48
N ILE A 663 -2.85 24.71 -18.79
CA ILE A 663 -1.72 25.51 -19.26
C ILE A 663 -1.87 25.93 -20.73
N LYS A 664 -2.22 25.00 -21.62
CA LYS A 664 -2.17 25.24 -23.08
C LYS A 664 -3.49 25.70 -23.68
N LYS A 665 -4.64 25.22 -23.20
CA LYS A 665 -5.96 25.62 -23.72
C LYS A 665 -6.50 26.83 -22.97
N LEU A 666 -6.40 26.83 -21.64
CA LEU A 666 -6.93 27.91 -20.80
C LEU A 666 -5.91 29.01 -20.50
N GLY A 667 -4.63 28.80 -20.88
CA GLY A 667 -3.60 29.83 -20.88
C GLY A 667 -3.02 30.20 -19.52
N TYR A 668 -3.11 29.31 -18.51
CA TYR A 668 -2.51 29.58 -17.22
C TYR A 668 -0.98 29.35 -17.23
N PRO A 669 -0.17 30.18 -16.54
CA PRO A 669 1.25 29.87 -16.31
C PRO A 669 1.41 28.54 -15.58
N LYS A 670 2.45 27.78 -15.90
CA LYS A 670 2.70 26.46 -15.29
C LYS A 670 2.88 26.57 -13.77
N GLU A 671 3.54 27.62 -13.32
CA GLU A 671 3.76 27.92 -11.89
C GLU A 671 2.49 28.22 -11.10
N ASN A 672 1.38 28.55 -11.79
CA ASN A 672 0.12 28.91 -11.17
C ASN A 672 -0.87 27.73 -11.08
N VAL A 673 -0.53 26.58 -11.64
CA VAL A 673 -1.40 25.39 -11.68
C VAL A 673 -0.75 24.24 -10.92
N HIS A 674 -1.38 23.81 -9.84
CA HIS A 674 -0.93 22.67 -9.04
C HIS A 674 -2.05 21.66 -8.88
N LEU A 675 -1.73 20.40 -9.13
CA LEU A 675 -2.63 19.27 -8.92
C LEU A 675 -2.19 18.55 -7.66
N THR A 676 -3.13 18.23 -6.76
CA THR A 676 -2.84 17.57 -5.49
C THR A 676 -4.02 16.70 -5.03
N GLY A 677 -3.96 16.15 -3.85
CA GLY A 677 -4.99 15.29 -3.29
C GLY A 677 -4.67 13.80 -3.42
N MET A 678 -5.56 12.98 -2.88
CA MET A 678 -5.34 11.52 -2.78
C MET A 678 -5.10 10.87 -4.15
N MET A 679 -5.74 11.38 -5.21
CA MET A 679 -5.54 10.85 -6.56
C MET A 679 -4.10 10.99 -7.05
N ILE A 680 -3.45 12.13 -6.80
CA ILE A 680 -2.05 12.37 -7.18
C ILE A 680 -1.14 11.42 -6.41
N LEU A 681 -1.30 11.36 -5.09
CA LEU A 681 -0.50 10.51 -4.21
C LEU A 681 -0.64 9.01 -4.59
N TYR A 682 -1.87 8.58 -4.86
CA TYR A 682 -2.14 7.21 -5.29
C TYR A 682 -1.56 6.92 -6.68
N ASN A 683 -1.67 7.86 -7.62
CA ASN A 683 -1.07 7.73 -8.96
C ASN A 683 0.46 7.62 -8.87
N ASN A 684 1.12 8.48 -8.10
CA ASN A 684 2.58 8.45 -7.92
C ASN A 684 3.03 7.10 -7.36
N MET A 685 2.31 6.58 -6.36
CA MET A 685 2.55 5.26 -5.81
C MET A 685 2.39 4.17 -6.89
N ILE A 686 1.31 4.20 -7.68
CA ILE A 686 1.06 3.23 -8.75
C ILE A 686 2.16 3.29 -9.83
N GLN A 687 2.57 4.49 -10.25
CA GLN A 687 3.62 4.65 -11.26
C GLN A 687 4.98 4.13 -10.76
N SER A 688 5.29 4.32 -9.48
CA SER A 688 6.52 3.80 -8.88
C SER A 688 6.58 2.26 -8.82
N LEU A 689 5.43 1.56 -8.91
CA LEU A 689 5.39 0.10 -8.87
C LEU A 689 6.18 -0.56 -10.02
N PHE A 690 6.11 0.01 -11.22
CA PHE A 690 6.78 -0.57 -12.38
C PHE A 690 8.31 -0.45 -12.27
N ASP A 691 8.81 0.72 -11.89
CA ASP A 691 10.23 0.97 -11.69
C ASP A 691 10.77 0.13 -10.53
N THR A 692 10.03 0.06 -9.43
CA THR A 692 10.33 -0.79 -8.28
C THR A 692 10.40 -2.27 -8.67
N GLN A 693 9.48 -2.77 -9.52
CA GLN A 693 9.50 -4.17 -9.99
C GLN A 693 10.79 -4.48 -10.76
N ILE A 694 11.21 -3.59 -11.66
CA ILE A 694 12.43 -3.77 -12.45
C ILE A 694 13.66 -3.72 -11.54
N GLN A 695 13.74 -2.74 -10.64
CA GLN A 695 14.89 -2.57 -9.74
C GLN A 695 15.03 -3.74 -8.76
N THR A 696 13.96 -4.11 -8.07
CA THR A 696 13.99 -5.20 -7.08
C THR A 696 14.30 -6.55 -7.73
N LEU A 697 13.70 -6.83 -8.89
CA LEU A 697 14.00 -8.05 -9.65
C LEU A 697 15.44 -8.05 -10.17
N GLY A 698 15.94 -6.93 -10.68
CA GLY A 698 17.33 -6.79 -11.12
C GLY A 698 18.32 -7.05 -9.98
N VAL A 699 18.11 -6.42 -8.83
CA VAL A 699 18.96 -6.58 -7.64
C VAL A 699 18.97 -8.03 -7.17
N VAL A 700 17.81 -8.66 -7.01
CA VAL A 700 17.75 -10.05 -6.53
C VAL A 700 18.45 -11.01 -7.49
N LEU A 701 18.25 -10.85 -8.81
CA LEU A 701 18.90 -11.71 -9.80
C LEU A 701 20.43 -11.57 -9.78
N LEU A 702 20.95 -10.35 -9.64
CA LEU A 702 22.38 -10.09 -9.52
C LEU A 702 22.96 -10.72 -8.24
N VAL A 703 22.29 -10.51 -7.10
CA VAL A 703 22.73 -11.09 -5.83
C VAL A 703 22.70 -12.60 -5.87
N LEU A 704 21.65 -13.22 -6.41
CA LEU A 704 21.55 -14.67 -6.54
C LEU A 704 22.60 -15.23 -7.49
N MET A 705 22.88 -14.56 -8.61
CA MET A 705 23.95 -14.96 -9.53
C MET A 705 25.32 -14.95 -8.83
N ALA A 706 25.61 -13.89 -8.07
CA ALA A 706 26.82 -13.79 -7.27
C ALA A 706 26.90 -14.90 -6.21
N MET A 707 25.80 -15.18 -5.52
CA MET A 707 25.73 -16.25 -4.52
C MET A 707 25.92 -17.64 -5.12
N PHE A 708 25.30 -17.95 -6.24
CA PHE A 708 25.53 -19.22 -6.95
C PHE A 708 27.00 -19.35 -7.41
N TYR A 709 27.56 -18.24 -7.89
CA TYR A 709 28.97 -18.23 -8.24
C TYR A 709 29.90 -18.52 -7.04
N VAL A 710 29.62 -17.89 -5.90
CA VAL A 710 30.38 -18.12 -4.66
C VAL A 710 30.21 -19.56 -4.15
N LEU A 711 28.98 -20.10 -4.19
CA LEU A 711 28.64 -21.44 -3.72
C LEU A 711 29.27 -22.52 -4.58
N PHE A 712 29.15 -22.42 -5.90
CA PHE A 712 29.57 -23.48 -6.81
C PHE A 712 30.92 -23.21 -7.45
N ARG A 713 31.48 -21.99 -7.34
CA ARG A 713 32.73 -21.52 -7.96
C ARG A 713 32.81 -21.79 -9.47
N SER A 714 31.65 -21.71 -10.13
CA SER A 714 31.51 -21.95 -11.56
C SER A 714 30.38 -21.10 -12.14
N LEU A 715 30.73 -20.20 -13.06
CA LEU A 715 29.76 -19.37 -13.75
C LEU A 715 28.76 -20.20 -14.57
N ARG A 716 29.24 -21.33 -15.15
CA ARG A 716 28.36 -22.24 -15.91
C ARG A 716 27.27 -22.84 -15.04
N ILE A 717 27.63 -23.27 -13.81
CA ILE A 717 26.66 -23.82 -12.85
C ILE A 717 25.72 -22.72 -12.35
N ALA A 718 26.22 -21.52 -12.09
CA ALA A 718 25.43 -20.40 -11.66
C ALA A 718 24.37 -20.00 -12.71
N LEU A 719 24.73 -19.96 -13.99
CA LEU A 719 23.80 -19.71 -15.10
C LEU A 719 22.75 -20.82 -15.24
N ILE A 720 23.17 -22.11 -15.12
CA ILE A 720 22.21 -23.22 -15.13
C ILE A 720 21.23 -23.13 -13.94
N ALA A 721 21.71 -22.75 -12.76
CA ALA A 721 20.97 -22.70 -11.54
C ALA A 721 19.89 -21.58 -11.54
N ILE A 722 20.17 -20.44 -12.17
CA ILE A 722 19.24 -19.32 -12.20
C ILE A 722 18.08 -19.53 -13.18
N PHE A 723 18.29 -20.33 -14.23
CA PHE A 723 17.35 -20.46 -15.34
C PHE A 723 15.96 -21.01 -14.95
N PRO A 724 15.83 -22.07 -14.13
CA PRO A 724 14.54 -22.56 -13.63
C PRO A 724 13.76 -21.50 -12.84
N ASN A 725 14.47 -20.67 -12.07
CA ASN A 725 13.87 -19.62 -11.26
C ASN A 725 13.36 -18.46 -12.12
N LEU A 726 14.12 -18.07 -13.14
CA LEU A 726 13.68 -17.09 -14.15
C LEU A 726 12.43 -17.56 -14.89
N LEU A 727 12.34 -18.84 -15.25
CA LEU A 727 11.15 -19.41 -15.88
C LEU A 727 9.92 -19.27 -14.97
N SER A 728 10.09 -19.58 -13.69
CA SER A 728 8.99 -19.47 -12.71
C SER A 728 8.42 -18.06 -12.64
N ILE A 729 9.29 -17.04 -12.54
CA ILE A 729 8.86 -15.64 -12.51
C ILE A 729 8.20 -15.23 -13.83
N ALA A 730 8.84 -15.56 -14.96
CA ALA A 730 8.33 -15.20 -16.27
C ALA A 730 6.91 -15.75 -16.49
N VAL A 731 6.65 -16.99 -16.06
CA VAL A 731 5.32 -17.61 -16.14
C VAL A 731 4.33 -16.89 -15.22
N VAL A 732 4.70 -16.53 -14.00
CA VAL A 732 3.81 -15.84 -13.06
C VAL A 732 3.44 -14.44 -13.58
N LEU A 733 4.43 -13.64 -13.97
CA LEU A 733 4.19 -12.30 -14.52
C LEU A 733 3.35 -12.38 -15.81
N SER A 734 3.62 -13.39 -16.65
CA SER A 734 2.83 -13.67 -17.84
C SER A 734 1.38 -14.01 -17.50
N PHE A 735 1.17 -14.89 -16.51
CA PHE A 735 -0.17 -15.26 -16.04
C PHE A 735 -0.95 -14.04 -15.59
N MET A 736 -0.30 -13.13 -14.84
CA MET A 736 -0.92 -11.85 -14.45
C MET A 736 -1.34 -11.04 -15.69
N GLY A 737 -0.42 -10.87 -16.65
CA GLY A 737 -0.75 -10.11 -17.86
C GLY A 737 -1.87 -10.72 -18.72
N TRP A 738 -1.92 -12.06 -18.84
CA TRP A 738 -3.00 -12.75 -19.56
C TRP A 738 -4.35 -12.72 -18.83
N MET A 739 -4.33 -12.80 -17.50
CA MET A 739 -5.53 -12.72 -16.65
C MET A 739 -5.94 -11.28 -16.34
N ARG A 740 -5.21 -10.28 -16.84
CA ARG A 740 -5.40 -8.85 -16.54
C ARG A 740 -5.37 -8.56 -15.03
N ILE A 741 -4.55 -9.29 -14.30
CA ILE A 741 -4.28 -9.02 -12.90
C ILE A 741 -3.31 -7.84 -12.84
N PRO A 742 -3.69 -6.70 -12.26
CA PRO A 742 -2.83 -5.52 -12.20
C PRO A 742 -1.65 -5.73 -11.25
N LEU A 743 -0.57 -4.99 -11.49
CA LEU A 743 0.47 -4.83 -10.49
C LEU A 743 -0.07 -3.93 -9.37
N ASP A 744 -0.02 -4.43 -8.15
CA ASP A 744 -0.37 -3.72 -6.92
C ASP A 744 0.76 -3.84 -5.89
N MET A 745 0.59 -3.22 -4.72
CA MET A 745 1.59 -3.22 -3.64
C MET A 745 1.98 -4.62 -3.14
N MET A 746 1.08 -5.61 -3.27
CA MET A 746 1.37 -6.99 -2.86
C MET A 746 1.97 -7.80 -4.01
N THR A 747 1.39 -7.69 -5.21
CA THR A 747 1.80 -8.48 -6.38
C THR A 747 3.21 -8.12 -6.85
N ILE A 748 3.65 -6.87 -6.64
CA ILE A 748 5.02 -6.44 -6.95
C ILE A 748 6.07 -7.23 -6.14
N THR A 749 5.76 -7.64 -4.93
CA THR A 749 6.70 -8.37 -4.08
C THR A 749 6.86 -9.84 -4.51
N ILE A 750 5.89 -10.38 -5.26
CA ILE A 750 5.81 -11.80 -5.60
C ILE A 750 7.03 -12.27 -6.38
N ALA A 751 7.47 -11.52 -7.37
CA ALA A 751 8.60 -11.93 -8.20
C ALA A 751 9.89 -12.08 -7.37
N SER A 752 10.24 -11.08 -6.58
CA SER A 752 11.43 -11.08 -5.73
C SER A 752 11.38 -12.17 -4.65
N ILE A 753 10.23 -12.33 -4.01
CA ILE A 753 10.01 -13.33 -2.96
C ILE A 753 10.04 -14.75 -3.55
N SER A 754 9.32 -14.96 -4.66
CA SER A 754 9.25 -16.28 -5.31
C SER A 754 10.61 -16.77 -5.75
N VAL A 755 11.46 -15.87 -6.29
CA VAL A 755 12.85 -16.24 -6.62
C VAL A 755 13.61 -16.65 -5.38
N GLY A 756 13.53 -15.83 -4.31
CA GLY A 756 14.24 -16.12 -3.06
C GLY A 756 13.87 -17.47 -2.45
N ILE A 757 12.59 -17.89 -2.59
CA ILE A 757 12.11 -19.17 -2.06
C ILE A 757 12.39 -20.33 -3.06
N ALA A 758 12.17 -20.13 -4.35
CA ALA A 758 12.30 -21.18 -5.37
C ALA A 758 13.76 -21.68 -5.57
N VAL A 759 14.72 -20.83 -5.24
CA VAL A 759 16.16 -21.17 -5.26
C VAL A 759 16.52 -22.32 -4.33
N ASP A 760 15.73 -22.55 -3.27
CA ASP A 760 15.88 -23.68 -2.33
C ASP A 760 16.00 -25.00 -3.07
N ASP A 761 15.05 -25.34 -3.90
CA ASP A 761 15.03 -26.57 -4.68
C ASP A 761 16.26 -26.70 -5.58
N THR A 762 16.66 -25.60 -6.20
CA THR A 762 17.82 -25.56 -7.11
C THR A 762 19.15 -25.82 -6.37
N ILE A 763 19.37 -25.18 -5.21
CA ILE A 763 20.59 -25.37 -4.40
C ILE A 763 20.69 -26.81 -3.93
N HIS A 764 19.61 -27.34 -3.36
CA HIS A 764 19.57 -28.68 -2.82
C HIS A 764 19.78 -29.75 -3.90
N PHE A 765 19.18 -29.59 -5.08
CA PHE A 765 19.34 -30.52 -6.19
C PHE A 765 20.79 -30.51 -6.73
N ILE A 766 21.36 -29.34 -7.03
CA ILE A 766 22.71 -29.22 -7.57
C ILE A 766 23.74 -29.73 -6.56
N TYR A 767 23.58 -29.40 -5.28
CA TYR A 767 24.50 -29.87 -4.23
C TYR A 767 24.49 -31.40 -4.12
N ARG A 768 23.33 -32.04 -4.15
CA ARG A 768 23.17 -33.48 -4.14
C ARG A 768 23.75 -34.10 -5.42
N PHE A 769 23.40 -33.54 -6.57
CA PHE A 769 23.88 -34.03 -7.86
C PHE A 769 25.44 -34.01 -7.95
N LYS A 770 26.05 -32.90 -7.48
CA LYS A 770 27.52 -32.81 -7.39
C LYS A 770 28.14 -33.89 -6.51
N SER A 771 27.53 -34.16 -5.35
CA SER A 771 27.98 -35.24 -4.45
C SER A 771 27.96 -36.60 -5.14
N GLU A 772 26.87 -36.91 -5.87
CA GLU A 772 26.73 -38.21 -6.56
C GLU A 772 27.73 -38.36 -7.73
N ILE A 773 28.10 -37.29 -8.43
CA ILE A 773 29.16 -37.29 -9.44
C ILE A 773 30.53 -37.51 -8.80
N THR A 774 30.79 -36.87 -7.65
CA THR A 774 32.06 -37.03 -6.92
C THR A 774 32.28 -38.48 -6.43
N ASP A 775 31.15 -39.16 -6.10
CA ASP A 775 31.17 -40.60 -5.77
C ASP A 775 31.45 -41.54 -6.97
N GLY A 776 31.80 -41.01 -8.14
CA GLY A 776 32.23 -41.75 -9.34
C GLY A 776 31.09 -42.22 -10.22
N ARG A 777 29.86 -41.70 -10.07
CA ARG A 777 28.71 -42.07 -10.91
C ARG A 777 28.66 -41.24 -12.21
N ASN A 778 28.05 -41.82 -13.26
CA ASN A 778 27.77 -41.06 -14.47
C ASN A 778 26.61 -40.07 -14.25
N TYR A 779 26.41 -39.11 -15.16
CA TYR A 779 25.40 -38.04 -15.02
C TYR A 779 23.95 -38.59 -14.90
N ILE A 780 23.61 -39.64 -15.64
CA ILE A 780 22.25 -40.24 -15.60
C ILE A 780 22.02 -40.94 -14.26
N GLN A 781 23.00 -41.70 -13.77
CA GLN A 781 22.89 -42.36 -12.46
C GLN A 781 22.82 -41.35 -11.33
N ALA A 782 23.63 -40.27 -11.39
CA ALA A 782 23.60 -39.18 -10.43
C ALA A 782 22.26 -38.47 -10.43
N MET A 783 21.66 -38.25 -11.60
CA MET A 783 20.31 -37.69 -11.75
C MET A 783 19.25 -38.57 -11.07
N HIS A 784 19.18 -39.86 -11.38
CA HIS A 784 18.21 -40.77 -10.75
C HIS A 784 18.36 -40.88 -9.24
N ARG A 785 19.58 -40.92 -8.75
CA ARG A 785 19.87 -40.93 -7.31
C ARG A 785 19.47 -39.65 -6.63
N SER A 786 19.66 -38.51 -7.29
CA SER A 786 19.23 -37.21 -6.75
C SER A 786 17.70 -37.13 -6.70
N HIS A 787 16.96 -37.57 -7.72
CA HIS A 787 15.51 -37.68 -7.69
C HIS A 787 15.01 -38.65 -6.61
N GLY A 788 15.69 -39.75 -6.41
CA GLY A 788 15.34 -40.77 -5.40
C GLY A 788 15.71 -40.40 -3.96
N SER A 789 16.38 -39.28 -3.74
CA SER A 789 16.78 -38.82 -2.39
C SER A 789 16.25 -37.41 -2.14
N ILE A 790 16.96 -36.37 -2.61
CA ILE A 790 16.58 -34.96 -2.34
C ILE A 790 15.31 -34.57 -3.08
N GLY A 791 14.99 -35.17 -4.23
CA GLY A 791 13.78 -34.91 -4.97
C GLY A 791 12.49 -35.15 -4.16
N PHE A 792 12.50 -36.09 -3.21
CA PHE A 792 11.37 -36.27 -2.29
C PHE A 792 11.27 -35.12 -1.27
N ALA A 793 12.43 -34.68 -0.71
CA ALA A 793 12.44 -33.55 0.22
C ALA A 793 11.91 -32.29 -0.45
N MET A 794 12.40 -31.97 -1.64
CA MET A 794 11.95 -30.85 -2.46
C MET A 794 10.45 -30.92 -2.73
N PHE A 795 9.95 -32.10 -3.09
CA PHE A 795 8.50 -32.30 -3.34
C PHE A 795 7.67 -32.05 -2.08
N TYR A 796 8.12 -32.53 -0.90
CA TYR A 796 7.42 -32.29 0.36
C TYR A 796 7.43 -30.81 0.76
N THR A 797 8.59 -30.15 0.64
CA THR A 797 8.71 -28.73 0.96
C THR A 797 7.86 -27.88 0.01
N SER A 798 7.96 -28.08 -1.29
CA SER A 798 7.20 -27.31 -2.28
C SER A 798 5.69 -27.51 -2.13
N ILE A 799 5.18 -28.73 -1.90
CA ILE A 799 3.74 -28.96 -1.62
C ILE A 799 3.34 -28.25 -0.33
N THR A 800 4.15 -28.34 0.71
CA THR A 800 3.86 -27.68 1.99
C THR A 800 3.78 -26.18 1.81
N ILE A 801 4.70 -25.59 1.02
CA ILE A 801 4.72 -24.15 0.69
C ILE A 801 3.47 -23.78 -0.12
N ILE A 802 3.17 -24.51 -1.21
CA ILE A 802 2.00 -24.24 -2.08
C ILE A 802 0.72 -24.22 -1.26
N ILE A 803 0.50 -25.22 -0.42
CA ILE A 803 -0.73 -25.31 0.36
C ILE A 803 -0.73 -24.27 1.48
N GLY A 804 0.43 -24.02 2.11
CA GLY A 804 0.57 -22.95 3.13
C GLY A 804 0.17 -21.58 2.59
N PHE A 805 0.62 -21.24 1.38
CA PHE A 805 0.22 -20.00 0.70
C PHE A 805 -1.23 -20.05 0.20
N SER A 806 -1.78 -21.21 -0.15
CA SER A 806 -3.19 -21.33 -0.58
C SER A 806 -4.18 -20.95 0.53
N ILE A 807 -3.79 -21.00 1.81
CA ILE A 807 -4.63 -20.55 2.92
C ILE A 807 -4.91 -19.04 2.86
N LEU A 808 -4.01 -18.25 2.28
CA LEU A 808 -4.20 -16.81 2.09
C LEU A 808 -5.41 -16.47 1.18
N THR A 809 -5.89 -17.43 0.39
CA THR A 809 -7.10 -17.25 -0.42
C THR A 809 -8.40 -17.13 0.42
N LEU A 810 -8.33 -17.40 1.72
CA LEU A 810 -9.43 -17.21 2.67
C LEU A 810 -9.60 -15.75 3.11
N SER A 811 -8.66 -14.83 2.78
CA SER A 811 -8.75 -13.41 3.08
C SER A 811 -9.97 -12.75 2.41
N ASN A 812 -10.39 -11.61 2.95
CA ASN A 812 -11.33 -10.68 2.32
C ASN A 812 -10.63 -9.59 1.49
N PHE A 813 -9.30 -9.53 1.57
CA PHE A 813 -8.47 -8.58 0.87
C PHE A 813 -7.86 -9.21 -0.39
N ILE A 814 -8.27 -8.76 -1.56
CA ILE A 814 -7.91 -9.35 -2.87
C ILE A 814 -6.40 -9.43 -3.11
N PRO A 815 -5.60 -8.39 -2.79
CA PRO A 815 -4.13 -8.48 -2.94
C PRO A 815 -3.52 -9.65 -2.16
N THR A 816 -4.00 -9.95 -0.96
CA THR A 816 -3.55 -11.11 -0.16
C THR A 816 -3.92 -12.43 -0.84
N ILE A 817 -5.12 -12.53 -1.41
CA ILE A 817 -5.57 -13.71 -2.15
C ILE A 817 -4.66 -13.97 -3.36
N LEU A 818 -4.42 -12.91 -4.16
CA LEU A 818 -3.56 -12.97 -5.34
C LEU A 818 -2.12 -13.32 -4.96
N PHE A 819 -1.59 -12.74 -3.88
CA PHE A 819 -0.28 -13.05 -3.36
C PHE A 819 -0.13 -14.54 -3.05
N GLY A 820 -1.08 -15.13 -2.32
CA GLY A 820 -1.07 -16.56 -2.00
C GLY A 820 -1.15 -17.45 -3.24
N LEU A 821 -2.06 -17.14 -4.16
CA LEU A 821 -2.27 -17.90 -5.39
C LEU A 821 -1.06 -17.83 -6.32
N LEU A 822 -0.50 -16.65 -6.53
CA LEU A 822 0.60 -16.43 -7.47
C LEU A 822 1.93 -16.98 -6.94
N ILE A 823 2.21 -16.90 -5.64
CA ILE A 823 3.36 -17.60 -5.04
C ILE A 823 3.15 -19.12 -5.11
N GLY A 824 1.95 -19.62 -4.85
CA GLY A 824 1.64 -21.03 -5.04
C GLY A 824 1.91 -21.51 -6.47
N LEU A 825 1.51 -20.73 -7.46
CA LEU A 825 1.80 -20.98 -8.88
C LEU A 825 3.31 -20.91 -9.16
N ALA A 826 4.01 -19.91 -8.63
CA ALA A 826 5.47 -19.77 -8.79
C ALA A 826 6.19 -21.01 -8.28
N MET A 827 5.82 -21.51 -7.10
CA MET A 827 6.43 -22.68 -6.48
C MET A 827 6.12 -23.96 -7.24
N LEU A 828 4.90 -24.09 -7.81
CA LEU A 828 4.54 -25.22 -8.66
C LEU A 828 5.39 -25.27 -9.93
N ILE A 829 5.59 -24.14 -10.59
CA ILE A 829 6.47 -24.06 -11.77
C ILE A 829 7.92 -24.29 -11.38
N ALA A 830 8.37 -23.73 -10.25
CA ALA A 830 9.73 -23.90 -9.77
C ALA A 830 10.09 -25.38 -9.50
N ILE A 831 9.25 -26.13 -8.78
CA ILE A 831 9.52 -27.55 -8.51
C ILE A 831 9.50 -28.38 -9.79
N ILE A 832 8.58 -28.11 -10.73
CA ILE A 832 8.56 -28.77 -12.03
C ILE A 832 9.86 -28.48 -12.78
N ALA A 833 10.28 -27.24 -12.84
CA ALA A 833 11.53 -26.82 -13.51
C ALA A 833 12.79 -27.39 -12.83
N ALA A 834 12.82 -27.43 -11.49
CA ALA A 834 13.92 -27.97 -10.72
C ALA A 834 14.06 -29.51 -10.88
N LEU A 835 12.94 -30.24 -11.08
CA LEU A 835 12.96 -31.69 -11.26
C LEU A 835 13.00 -32.12 -12.74
N THR A 836 12.86 -31.20 -13.71
CA THR A 836 12.89 -31.54 -15.14
C THR A 836 13.92 -30.72 -15.91
N LEU A 837 13.76 -29.41 -15.98
CA LEU A 837 14.62 -28.50 -16.76
C LEU A 837 16.06 -28.46 -16.20
N LEU A 838 16.22 -28.31 -14.90
CA LEU A 838 17.52 -28.24 -14.24
C LEU A 838 18.39 -29.48 -14.49
N PRO A 839 17.89 -30.73 -14.24
CA PRO A 839 18.67 -31.93 -14.53
C PRO A 839 18.89 -32.13 -16.03
N ALA A 840 17.95 -31.76 -16.90
CA ALA A 840 18.15 -31.82 -18.35
C ALA A 840 19.33 -30.94 -18.78
N LEU A 841 19.41 -29.70 -18.30
CA LEU A 841 20.49 -28.77 -18.57
C LEU A 841 21.82 -29.29 -18.02
N ILE A 842 21.86 -29.84 -16.79
CA ILE A 842 23.07 -30.40 -16.18
C ILE A 842 23.58 -31.59 -17.01
N VAL A 843 22.70 -32.51 -17.42
CA VAL A 843 23.10 -33.71 -18.21
C VAL A 843 23.59 -33.30 -19.60
N MET A 844 22.97 -32.29 -20.23
CA MET A 844 23.36 -31.83 -21.56
C MET A 844 24.68 -31.05 -21.57
N ILE A 845 24.84 -30.13 -20.63
CA ILE A 845 25.99 -29.20 -20.58
C ILE A 845 27.21 -29.83 -19.90
N LYS A 846 27.01 -30.85 -19.04
CA LYS A 846 28.02 -31.57 -18.26
C LYS A 846 28.99 -30.62 -17.51
N PRO A 847 28.47 -29.73 -16.66
CA PRO A 847 29.27 -28.65 -16.05
C PRO A 847 30.31 -29.15 -15.03
N PHE A 848 30.20 -30.39 -14.55
CA PHE A 848 31.12 -31.02 -13.58
C PHE A 848 32.30 -31.74 -14.24
N GLY A 849 32.42 -31.66 -15.56
CA GLY A 849 33.48 -32.30 -16.32
C GLY A 849 33.11 -33.65 -16.95
N PRO A 850 34.03 -34.30 -17.70
CA PRO A 850 33.77 -35.57 -18.39
C PRO A 850 33.58 -36.73 -17.41
N GLU A 851 32.75 -37.70 -17.78
CA GLU A 851 32.43 -38.90 -16.99
C GLU A 851 33.74 -39.70 -16.74
N GLY A 852 33.88 -40.26 -15.52
CA GLY A 852 35.01 -41.15 -15.18
C GLY A 852 36.29 -40.46 -14.70
N LYS A 853 36.34 -39.13 -14.59
CA LYS A 853 37.42 -38.41 -13.92
C LYS A 853 36.93 -37.76 -12.64
N PRO A 854 37.63 -37.85 -11.49
CA PRO A 854 37.26 -37.06 -10.32
C PRO A 854 37.29 -35.59 -10.70
N PRO A 855 36.32 -34.77 -10.20
CA PRO A 855 36.33 -33.35 -10.48
C PRO A 855 37.64 -32.73 -10.02
N HIS A 856 38.30 -31.94 -10.90
CA HIS A 856 39.49 -31.17 -10.53
C HIS A 856 39.13 -30.33 -9.29
N GLU A 857 39.82 -30.57 -8.17
CA GLU A 857 39.77 -29.63 -7.04
C GLU A 857 40.32 -28.30 -7.54
N PRO A 858 39.59 -27.21 -7.43
CA PRO A 858 40.19 -25.87 -7.66
C PRO A 858 41.12 -25.60 -6.49
N TYR A 859 42.34 -25.24 -6.78
CA TYR A 859 43.37 -24.77 -5.85
C TYR A 859 42.90 -23.69 -4.89
#